data_056097aa0c76d92dd52f001587b39be6
#
_entry.id   056097aa0c76d92dd52f001587b39be6
#
_cell.length_a   1.000
_cell.length_b   1.000
_cell.length_c   1.000
_cell.angle_alpha   90.00
_cell.angle_beta   90.00
_cell.angle_gamma   90.00
#
_symmetry.space_group_name_H-M   'P 1'
#
loop_
_entity.id
_entity.type
_entity.pdbx_description
1 polymer ?
#
loop_
_entity_poly.entity_id
_entity_poly.type
_entity_poly.pdbx_seq_one_letter_code
_entity_poly.pdbx_strand_id
1 'polypeptide(L)'
;LPEPSRSERLTERAVGCLTSAVSLRILGFANDPFCTYDHWLTEELKRLPWRAASSNGRTELELKAVPPGETARVLFFTADENLAAAGKAHFAQTLENAQNAAQDAVGHGASVQIEAAGVPLFTDAIAARAQRELTFIGTLSTISVFALAWALFGSPVVLLLMAGTILLGFTLALGASFAVFGTLSLITFVFGATLIGVSIDYSSHWFALKTAGESAQARRRRMAGALLSAALSTAAAYCTLALTPLPGLRQMAVLAACGVVGTLFTVLTVLPRLEHWVPKGQTRLMRILAQALPRLPRLDASALRRPAVLFGLAAFAAALLFGLSRMHFDAGIRDLQGAPPKLLESQLAVSRALALPSPAQAFVLQGPTLSETLEHEEALLSAMEAIPELKSLTPSGLSMLLPSDAKQDADRDLVAAATAAAAPRLHELLGASPKGPDAQRIALNDLESTPWRELTHRFVLTNQPGRAVTVLMLAGVEPKHLPFLTKAAEAVPGAYFVDITRGMSEGLSLYRDLILMVLAAGIVLLWALLTLRFGRESWRAVLPSALGILAALAVFGWTGTPVTIFTALGLVLVLGLGVDYGIFLTGSPSDGRTSAAVLFSGVTTLLSFGLLVFSATPALRAFGITVLVGQSFVWAAPPLLRPAADKH
;
A
#
# COMPACT_ATOMS: atom_id res chain seq x y z
N LEU A 1 33.18 -58.52 -13.89
CA LEU A 1 31.84 -59.16 -13.74
C LEU A 1 30.92 -58.53 -14.75
N PRO A 2 30.12 -59.32 -15.52
CA PRO A 2 29.13 -58.78 -16.43
C PRO A 2 28.15 -57.89 -15.63
N GLU A 3 27.70 -56.77 -16.23
CA GLU A 3 26.68 -55.95 -15.60
C GLU A 3 25.43 -56.78 -15.31
N PRO A 4 24.87 -56.69 -14.09
CA PRO A 4 23.66 -57.42 -13.74
C PRO A 4 22.50 -57.06 -14.70
N SER A 5 21.75 -58.04 -15.09
CA SER A 5 20.57 -57.86 -15.92
C SER A 5 19.56 -56.93 -15.24
N ARG A 6 18.67 -56.30 -16.03
CA ARG A 6 17.62 -55.43 -15.48
C ARG A 6 16.77 -56.13 -14.41
N SER A 7 16.48 -57.44 -14.65
CA SER A 7 15.74 -58.28 -13.72
C SER A 7 16.50 -58.50 -12.40
N GLU A 8 17.82 -58.74 -12.45
CA GLU A 8 18.65 -58.92 -11.28
C GLU A 8 18.72 -57.67 -10.41
N ARG A 9 18.95 -56.51 -11.01
CA ARG A 9 18.92 -55.23 -10.30
C ARG A 9 17.58 -54.91 -9.61
N LEU A 10 16.46 -55.20 -10.26
CA LEU A 10 15.13 -55.06 -9.68
C LEU A 10 14.88 -56.06 -8.56
N THR A 11 15.35 -57.30 -8.71
CA THR A 11 15.27 -58.30 -7.64
C THR A 11 16.12 -57.92 -6.44
N GLU A 12 17.36 -57.50 -6.65
CA GLU A 12 18.25 -57.02 -5.58
C GLU A 12 17.63 -55.84 -4.82
N ARG A 13 17.00 -54.90 -5.55
CA ARG A 13 16.31 -53.76 -4.94
C ARG A 13 15.12 -54.24 -4.10
N ALA A 14 14.30 -55.14 -4.58
CA ALA A 14 13.17 -55.67 -3.84
C ALA A 14 13.60 -56.46 -2.60
N VAL A 15 14.65 -57.27 -2.68
CA VAL A 15 15.23 -57.98 -1.54
C VAL A 15 15.86 -57.03 -0.54
N GLY A 16 16.60 -56.03 -1.05
CA GLY A 16 17.16 -54.97 -0.20
C GLY A 16 16.07 -54.18 0.55
N CYS A 17 14.95 -53.93 -0.10
CA CYS A 17 13.76 -53.31 0.53
C CYS A 17 13.22 -54.20 1.66
N LEU A 18 13.14 -55.51 1.46
CA LEU A 18 12.69 -56.46 2.47
C LEU A 18 13.64 -56.59 3.68
N THR A 19 14.94 -56.52 3.46
CA THR A 19 15.96 -56.78 4.46
C THR A 19 16.43 -55.52 5.16
N SER A 20 16.03 -54.31 4.70
CA SER A 20 16.41 -53.06 5.34
C SER A 20 15.76 -52.91 6.72
N ALA A 21 16.59 -52.89 7.76
CA ALA A 21 16.17 -52.69 9.16
C ALA A 21 15.71 -51.27 9.49
N VAL A 22 15.87 -50.34 8.55
CA VAL A 22 15.66 -48.87 8.78
C VAL A 22 14.46 -48.33 8.02
N SER A 23 13.82 -49.12 7.11
CA SER A 23 12.66 -48.61 6.39
C SER A 23 11.38 -48.71 7.20
N LEU A 24 10.81 -47.56 7.52
CA LEU A 24 9.40 -47.42 7.91
C LEU A 24 8.55 -47.90 6.72
N ARG A 25 8.14 -49.16 6.73
CA ARG A 25 7.23 -49.62 5.69
C ARG A 25 5.82 -49.15 5.94
N ILE A 26 5.35 -48.22 5.11
CA ILE A 26 3.97 -47.75 5.13
C ILE A 26 3.09 -48.68 4.32
N LEU A 27 3.60 -49.18 3.17
CA LEU A 27 2.93 -50.10 2.31
C LEU A 27 3.54 -51.52 2.45
N GLY A 28 2.67 -52.57 2.42
CA GLY A 28 3.12 -53.95 2.43
C GLY A 28 3.88 -54.30 1.16
N PHE A 29 4.82 -55.32 1.25
CA PHE A 29 5.62 -55.79 0.13
C PHE A 29 4.83 -56.15 -1.10
N ALA A 30 3.63 -56.72 -0.93
CA ALA A 30 2.78 -57.09 -2.07
C ALA A 30 2.37 -55.86 -2.90
N ASN A 31 2.18 -54.72 -2.29
CA ASN A 31 1.69 -53.49 -2.93
C ASN A 31 2.84 -52.57 -3.38
N ASP A 32 3.98 -52.58 -2.70
CA ASP A 32 5.17 -51.80 -3.06
C ASP A 32 6.45 -52.66 -2.88
N PRO A 33 6.73 -53.57 -3.78
CA PRO A 33 7.87 -54.48 -3.68
C PRO A 33 9.22 -53.77 -3.79
N PHE A 34 9.27 -52.58 -4.39
CA PHE A 34 10.49 -51.83 -4.63
C PHE A 34 10.69 -50.66 -3.62
N CYS A 35 9.82 -50.52 -2.61
CA CYS A 35 9.80 -49.41 -1.65
C CYS A 35 9.80 -48.04 -2.37
N THR A 36 9.07 -47.91 -3.43
CA THR A 36 9.00 -46.67 -4.23
C THR A 36 8.35 -45.58 -3.45
N TYR A 37 7.27 -45.87 -2.72
CA TYR A 37 6.57 -44.92 -1.86
C TYR A 37 7.43 -44.47 -0.67
N ASP A 38 8.05 -45.40 0.04
CA ASP A 38 8.89 -45.10 1.17
C ASP A 38 10.13 -44.26 0.76
N HIS A 39 10.68 -44.60 -0.44
CA HIS A 39 11.79 -43.82 -1.01
C HIS A 39 11.35 -42.39 -1.37
N TRP A 40 10.22 -42.29 -2.10
CA TRP A 40 9.65 -41.00 -2.45
C TRP A 40 9.37 -40.14 -1.19
N LEU A 41 8.69 -40.71 -0.20
CA LEU A 41 8.39 -40.00 1.04
C LEU A 41 9.67 -39.57 1.78
N THR A 42 10.68 -40.44 1.80
CA THR A 42 11.97 -40.11 2.43
C THR A 42 12.66 -38.97 1.71
N GLU A 43 12.66 -38.95 0.37
CA GLU A 43 13.24 -37.85 -0.41
C GLU A 43 12.46 -36.54 -0.22
N GLU A 44 11.13 -36.59 -0.18
CA GLU A 44 10.30 -35.41 0.09
C GLU A 44 10.53 -34.87 1.52
N LEU A 45 10.61 -35.75 2.51
CA LEU A 45 10.95 -35.36 3.88
C LEU A 45 12.38 -34.79 4.00
N LYS A 46 13.32 -35.27 3.18
CA LYS A 46 14.67 -34.67 3.12
C LYS A 46 14.67 -33.26 2.54
N ARG A 47 13.76 -32.96 1.61
CA ARG A 47 13.61 -31.62 0.99
C ARG A 47 13.04 -30.60 1.97
N LEU A 48 12.28 -31.04 2.98
CA LEU A 48 11.78 -30.13 4.00
C LEU A 48 12.94 -29.46 4.75
N PRO A 49 12.91 -28.15 5.00
CA PRO A 49 13.97 -27.43 5.70
C PRO A 49 14.02 -27.73 7.18
N TRP A 50 13.06 -28.47 7.71
CA TRP A 50 12.98 -28.90 9.12
C TRP A 50 12.94 -30.41 9.27
N ARG A 51 13.19 -30.88 10.48
CA ARG A 51 13.02 -32.29 10.88
C ARG A 51 12.23 -32.37 12.19
N ALA A 52 11.52 -33.46 12.38
CA ALA A 52 10.94 -33.77 13.68
C ALA A 52 12.04 -34.23 14.64
N ALA A 53 12.14 -33.58 15.79
CA ALA A 53 13.03 -33.94 16.88
C ALA A 53 12.18 -34.25 18.12
N SER A 54 12.58 -35.25 18.92
CA SER A 54 11.93 -35.55 20.20
C SER A 54 12.76 -34.93 21.34
N SER A 55 12.14 -34.01 22.07
CA SER A 55 12.75 -33.38 23.24
C SER A 55 11.75 -33.42 24.39
N ASN A 56 12.18 -33.97 25.54
CA ASN A 56 11.34 -34.04 26.75
C ASN A 56 9.94 -34.68 26.55
N GLY A 57 9.84 -35.69 25.67
CA GLY A 57 8.59 -36.38 25.37
C GLY A 57 7.63 -35.58 24.46
N ARG A 58 8.08 -34.47 23.88
CA ARG A 58 7.34 -33.69 22.89
C ARG A 58 8.01 -33.77 21.53
N THR A 59 7.23 -33.82 20.48
CA THR A 59 7.74 -33.70 19.10
C THR A 59 7.87 -32.23 18.77
N GLU A 60 9.09 -31.80 18.46
CA GLU A 60 9.40 -30.42 18.05
C GLU A 60 9.92 -30.41 16.61
N LEU A 61 9.78 -29.31 15.93
CA LEU A 61 10.31 -29.12 14.59
C LEU A 61 11.60 -28.31 14.67
N GLU A 62 12.72 -28.91 14.26
CA GLU A 62 14.02 -28.26 14.20
C GLU A 62 14.41 -27.92 12.76
N LEU A 63 15.02 -26.76 12.56
CA LEU A 63 15.63 -26.41 11.26
C LEU A 63 16.88 -27.29 11.03
N LYS A 64 17.04 -27.76 9.77
CA LYS A 64 18.21 -28.58 9.38
C LYS A 64 19.46 -27.74 9.14
N ALA A 65 19.30 -26.55 8.54
CA ALA A 65 20.41 -25.68 8.21
C ALA A 65 20.56 -24.58 9.25
N VAL A 66 21.30 -24.88 10.33
CA VAL A 66 21.60 -23.94 11.42
C VAL A 66 23.12 -23.87 11.61
N PRO A 67 23.70 -22.70 11.92
CA PRO A 67 25.14 -22.59 12.22
C PRO A 67 25.60 -23.54 13.34
N PRO A 68 26.85 -23.99 13.27
CA PRO A 68 27.37 -24.86 14.32
C PRO A 68 27.27 -24.20 15.72
N GLY A 69 26.70 -24.93 16.68
CA GLY A 69 26.49 -24.46 18.05
C GLY A 69 25.16 -23.75 18.30
N GLU A 70 24.33 -23.58 17.27
CA GLU A 70 22.97 -23.02 17.36
C GLU A 70 21.92 -24.13 17.17
N THR A 71 20.76 -23.95 17.79
CA THR A 71 19.55 -24.76 17.54
C THR A 71 18.41 -23.85 17.24
N ALA A 72 17.67 -24.12 16.16
CA ALA A 72 16.51 -23.35 15.81
C ALA A 72 15.25 -24.23 15.75
N ARG A 73 14.20 -23.80 16.43
CA ARG A 73 12.90 -24.48 16.48
C ARG A 73 11.87 -23.71 15.68
N VAL A 74 11.00 -24.43 15.02
CA VAL A 74 9.93 -23.86 14.20
C VAL A 74 8.59 -24.06 14.90
N LEU A 75 7.86 -22.97 15.08
CA LEU A 75 6.53 -22.97 15.67
C LEU A 75 5.55 -22.36 14.67
N PHE A 76 4.46 -23.06 14.41
CA PHE A 76 3.37 -22.55 13.58
C PHE A 76 2.21 -22.14 14.47
N PHE A 77 1.71 -20.92 14.25
CA PHE A 77 0.55 -20.40 14.95
C PHE A 77 -0.56 -20.05 13.95
N THR A 78 -1.78 -20.40 14.27
CA THR A 78 -2.96 -19.94 13.55
C THR A 78 -3.51 -18.72 14.28
N ALA A 79 -3.61 -17.59 13.60
CA ALA A 79 -4.22 -16.39 14.14
C ALA A 79 -5.74 -16.44 13.95
N ASP A 80 -6.51 -16.09 14.99
CA ASP A 80 -7.94 -15.90 14.87
C ASP A 80 -8.23 -14.63 14.06
N GLU A 81 -8.88 -14.77 12.91
CA GLU A 81 -9.23 -13.67 12.02
C GLU A 81 -10.07 -12.60 12.72
N ASN A 82 -10.93 -12.98 13.64
CA ASN A 82 -11.78 -12.04 14.39
C ASN A 82 -10.95 -11.18 15.35
N LEU A 83 -9.91 -11.73 15.97
CA LEU A 83 -9.01 -10.98 16.84
C LEU A 83 -8.13 -10.02 16.03
N ALA A 84 -7.64 -10.45 14.88
CA ALA A 84 -6.86 -9.61 13.98
C ALA A 84 -7.71 -8.47 13.39
N ALA A 85 -8.92 -8.78 12.93
CA ALA A 85 -9.86 -7.79 12.37
C ALA A 85 -10.35 -6.78 13.42
N ALA A 86 -10.49 -7.19 14.68
CA ALA A 86 -10.90 -6.31 15.77
C ALA A 86 -9.80 -5.35 16.27
N GLY A 87 -8.57 -5.43 15.73
CA GLY A 87 -7.42 -4.62 16.19
C GLY A 87 -7.03 -4.90 17.66
N LYS A 88 -7.46 -6.04 18.20
CA LYS A 88 -7.19 -6.46 19.59
C LYS A 88 -5.99 -7.38 19.72
N ALA A 89 -5.45 -7.83 18.59
CA ALA A 89 -4.27 -8.67 18.56
C ALA A 89 -3.02 -7.78 18.60
N HIS A 90 -2.30 -7.82 19.71
CA HIS A 90 -1.03 -7.11 19.87
C HIS A 90 0.12 -8.07 19.60
N PHE A 91 0.19 -8.62 18.38
CA PHE A 91 1.17 -9.63 18.00
C PHE A 91 2.62 -9.16 18.18
N ALA A 92 2.92 -7.91 17.80
CA ALA A 92 4.27 -7.36 17.96
C ALA A 92 4.69 -7.29 19.43
N GLN A 93 3.80 -6.84 20.30
CA GLN A 93 4.05 -6.76 21.74
C GLN A 93 4.14 -8.15 22.39
N THR A 94 3.30 -9.09 21.95
CA THR A 94 3.34 -10.48 22.42
C THR A 94 4.64 -11.14 22.03
N LEU A 95 5.14 -10.88 20.81
CA LEU A 95 6.43 -11.40 20.34
C LEU A 95 7.59 -10.85 21.14
N GLU A 96 7.60 -9.55 21.42
CA GLU A 96 8.61 -8.89 22.26
C GLU A 96 8.61 -9.44 23.70
N ASN A 97 7.43 -9.62 24.27
CA ASN A 97 7.29 -10.23 25.59
C ASN A 97 7.78 -11.70 25.61
N ALA A 98 7.48 -12.46 24.55
CA ALA A 98 7.96 -13.83 24.40
C ALA A 98 9.48 -13.89 24.25
N GLN A 99 10.08 -12.95 23.49
CA GLN A 99 11.54 -12.82 23.34
C GLN A 99 12.21 -12.57 24.71
N ASN A 100 11.68 -11.62 25.48
CA ASN A 100 12.21 -11.28 26.79
C ASN A 100 12.06 -12.46 27.77
N ALA A 101 10.89 -13.10 27.83
CA ALA A 101 10.65 -14.27 28.69
C ALA A 101 11.55 -15.45 28.31
N ALA A 102 11.77 -15.68 27.02
CA ALA A 102 12.68 -16.74 26.56
C ALA A 102 14.14 -16.45 26.94
N GLN A 103 14.57 -15.18 26.78
CA GLN A 103 15.92 -14.77 27.19
C GLN A 103 16.13 -14.88 28.71
N ASP A 104 15.13 -14.50 29.50
CA ASP A 104 15.17 -14.63 30.98
C ASP A 104 15.25 -16.10 31.42
N ALA A 105 14.52 -16.98 30.72
CA ALA A 105 14.50 -18.42 31.02
C ALA A 105 15.85 -19.11 30.72
N VAL A 106 16.59 -18.64 29.71
CA VAL A 106 17.89 -19.21 29.32
C VAL A 106 19.04 -18.59 30.11
N GLY A 107 18.85 -17.39 30.70
CA GLY A 107 19.88 -16.69 31.47
C GLY A 107 21.01 -16.13 30.60
N HIS A 108 22.15 -15.81 31.24
CA HIS A 108 23.28 -15.14 30.56
C HIS A 108 24.19 -16.10 29.75
N GLY A 109 23.89 -17.41 29.74
CA GLY A 109 24.75 -18.43 29.09
C GLY A 109 24.52 -18.61 27.60
N ALA A 110 23.37 -18.15 27.06
CA ALA A 110 23.02 -18.22 25.65
C ALA A 110 22.11 -17.06 25.26
N SER A 111 22.08 -16.69 23.97
CA SER A 111 21.17 -15.70 23.43
C SER A 111 20.01 -16.40 22.72
N VAL A 112 18.80 -15.92 22.95
CA VAL A 112 17.60 -16.35 22.22
C VAL A 112 17.20 -15.27 21.27
N GLN A 113 16.98 -15.61 20.00
CA GLN A 113 16.45 -14.72 18.99
C GLN A 113 15.18 -15.32 18.40
N ILE A 114 14.09 -14.57 18.40
CA ILE A 114 12.83 -14.99 17.79
C ILE A 114 12.67 -14.24 16.47
N GLU A 115 12.71 -14.99 15.37
CA GLU A 115 12.36 -14.50 14.05
C GLU A 115 10.92 -14.91 13.74
N ALA A 116 10.12 -13.97 13.25
CA ALA A 116 8.72 -14.23 13.00
C ALA A 116 8.28 -13.72 11.62
N ALA A 117 7.38 -14.46 11.00
CA ALA A 117 6.82 -14.15 9.70
C ALA A 117 5.30 -14.38 9.68
N GLY A 118 4.57 -13.54 8.98
CA GLY A 118 3.13 -13.73 8.77
C GLY A 118 2.36 -12.42 8.61
N VAL A 119 1.32 -12.45 7.81
CA VAL A 119 0.45 -11.31 7.52
C VAL A 119 -0.08 -10.61 8.78
N PRO A 120 -0.50 -11.34 9.84
CA PRO A 120 -1.01 -10.70 11.07
C PRO A 120 -0.02 -9.75 11.74
N LEU A 121 1.28 -10.07 11.71
CA LEU A 121 2.34 -9.23 12.28
C LEU A 121 2.47 -7.89 11.55
N PHE A 122 2.42 -7.92 10.20
CA PHE A 122 2.47 -6.73 9.39
C PHE A 122 1.23 -5.86 9.60
N THR A 123 0.04 -6.48 9.61
CA THR A 123 -1.24 -5.78 9.84
C THR A 123 -1.23 -5.08 11.19
N ASP A 124 -0.83 -5.76 12.25
CA ASP A 124 -0.73 -5.19 13.60
C ASP A 124 0.30 -4.04 13.67
N ALA A 125 1.49 -4.25 13.12
CA ALA A 125 2.55 -3.24 13.13
C ALA A 125 2.16 -1.97 12.34
N ILE A 126 1.52 -2.13 11.17
CA ILE A 126 1.03 -1.01 10.35
C ILE A 126 -0.12 -0.31 11.06
N ALA A 127 -1.07 -1.04 11.62
CA ALA A 127 -2.19 -0.47 12.36
C ALA A 127 -1.74 0.31 13.60
N ALA A 128 -0.84 -0.26 14.41
CA ALA A 128 -0.29 0.38 15.60
C ALA A 128 0.50 1.65 15.25
N ARG A 129 1.24 1.65 14.12
CA ARG A 129 1.93 2.83 13.61
C ARG A 129 0.94 3.90 13.17
N ALA A 130 -0.03 3.52 12.33
CA ALA A 130 -1.05 4.45 11.85
C ALA A 130 -1.83 5.10 12.99
N GLN A 131 -2.16 4.34 14.03
CA GLN A 131 -2.83 4.87 15.22
C GLN A 131 -1.95 5.87 15.99
N ARG A 132 -0.67 5.60 16.18
CA ARG A 132 0.28 6.54 16.81
C ARG A 132 0.43 7.82 16.00
N GLU A 133 0.58 7.71 14.68
CA GLU A 133 0.66 8.85 13.78
C GLU A 133 -0.62 9.68 13.80
N LEU A 134 -1.79 9.03 13.72
CA LEU A 134 -3.09 9.70 13.82
C LEU A 134 -3.21 10.50 15.12
N THR A 135 -2.85 9.89 16.25
CA THR A 135 -2.91 10.56 17.55
C THR A 135 -1.92 11.73 17.63
N PHE A 136 -0.65 11.50 17.29
CA PHE A 136 0.40 12.51 17.41
C PHE A 136 0.21 13.66 16.42
N ILE A 137 0.14 13.36 15.12
CA ILE A 137 0.01 14.37 14.06
C ILE A 137 -1.34 15.08 14.15
N GLY A 138 -2.42 14.33 14.37
CA GLY A 138 -3.76 14.90 14.50
C GLY A 138 -3.90 15.82 15.72
N THR A 139 -3.38 15.42 16.88
CA THR A 139 -3.40 16.24 18.10
C THR A 139 -2.55 17.48 17.93
N LEU A 140 -1.31 17.33 17.43
CA LEU A 140 -0.41 18.45 17.21
C LEU A 140 -0.98 19.45 16.19
N SER A 141 -1.54 18.96 15.09
CA SER A 141 -2.23 19.79 14.09
C SER A 141 -3.39 20.54 14.71
N THR A 142 -4.26 19.85 15.41
CA THR A 142 -5.45 20.45 16.06
C THR A 142 -5.04 21.54 17.05
N ILE A 143 -4.12 21.25 17.97
CA ILE A 143 -3.62 22.21 18.95
C ILE A 143 -3.01 23.43 18.24
N SER A 144 -2.17 23.22 17.25
CA SER A 144 -1.48 24.31 16.54
C SER A 144 -2.47 25.20 15.78
N VAL A 145 -3.45 24.62 15.11
CA VAL A 145 -4.49 25.35 14.37
C VAL A 145 -5.37 26.18 15.33
N PHE A 146 -5.81 25.60 16.46
CA PHE A 146 -6.62 26.32 17.44
C PHE A 146 -5.81 27.36 18.20
N ALA A 147 -4.53 27.13 18.50
CA ALA A 147 -3.64 28.12 19.08
C ALA A 147 -3.47 29.33 18.14
N LEU A 148 -3.29 29.08 16.84
CA LEU A 148 -3.20 30.16 15.85
C LEU A 148 -4.53 30.91 15.71
N ALA A 149 -5.66 30.21 15.73
CA ALA A 149 -6.98 30.83 15.73
C ALA A 149 -7.21 31.69 16.98
N TRP A 150 -6.77 31.21 18.15
CA TRP A 150 -6.78 32.01 19.38
C TRP A 150 -5.96 33.28 19.25
N ALA A 151 -4.73 33.17 18.75
CA ALA A 151 -3.86 34.33 18.55
C ALA A 151 -4.48 35.37 17.61
N LEU A 152 -5.18 34.94 16.56
CA LEU A 152 -5.78 35.83 15.56
C LEU A 152 -7.11 36.41 16.02
N PHE A 153 -8.00 35.64 16.63
CA PHE A 153 -9.35 36.08 16.96
C PHE A 153 -9.53 36.47 18.44
N GLY A 154 -8.73 35.93 19.37
CA GLY A 154 -8.72 36.27 20.79
C GLY A 154 -10.03 36.05 21.54
N SER A 155 -10.90 35.17 21.02
CA SER A 155 -12.24 34.95 21.54
C SER A 155 -12.56 33.45 21.66
N PRO A 156 -12.88 32.97 22.88
CA PRO A 156 -13.30 31.56 23.07
C PRO A 156 -14.58 31.25 22.34
N VAL A 157 -15.49 32.21 22.20
CA VAL A 157 -16.74 32.02 21.43
C VAL A 157 -16.47 31.76 19.96
N VAL A 158 -15.54 32.51 19.36
CA VAL A 158 -15.15 32.30 17.95
C VAL A 158 -14.54 30.90 17.79
N LEU A 159 -13.65 30.48 18.70
CA LEU A 159 -13.06 29.14 18.65
C LEU A 159 -14.12 28.04 18.79
N LEU A 160 -15.06 28.19 19.72
CA LEU A 160 -16.17 27.26 19.90
C LEU A 160 -17.04 27.16 18.64
N LEU A 161 -17.33 28.28 17.99
CA LEU A 161 -18.10 28.30 16.75
C LEU A 161 -17.31 27.66 15.59
N MET A 162 -16.01 27.93 15.51
CA MET A 162 -15.13 27.27 14.52
C MET A 162 -15.07 25.76 14.76
N ALA A 163 -14.87 25.33 16.00
CA ALA A 163 -14.91 23.90 16.37
C ALA A 163 -16.26 23.27 16.04
N GLY A 164 -17.37 23.96 16.31
CA GLY A 164 -18.73 23.52 15.99
C GLY A 164 -18.95 23.35 14.47
N THR A 165 -18.42 24.25 13.63
CA THR A 165 -18.50 24.11 12.16
C THR A 165 -17.73 22.92 11.66
N ILE A 166 -16.53 22.67 12.21
CA ILE A 166 -15.69 21.50 11.88
C ILE A 166 -16.41 20.23 12.29
N LEU A 167 -16.93 20.17 13.53
CA LEU A 167 -17.60 19.00 14.08
C LEU A 167 -18.85 18.62 13.25
N LEU A 168 -19.69 19.60 12.92
CA LEU A 168 -20.87 19.38 12.08
C LEU A 168 -20.48 18.95 10.66
N GLY A 169 -19.48 19.60 10.05
CA GLY A 169 -18.96 19.21 8.74
C GLY A 169 -18.41 17.78 8.75
N PHE A 170 -17.66 17.42 9.77
CA PHE A 170 -17.08 16.08 9.93
C PHE A 170 -18.16 15.01 10.18
N THR A 171 -19.17 15.32 10.99
CA THR A 171 -20.30 14.41 11.24
C THR A 171 -21.06 14.13 9.95
N LEU A 172 -21.32 15.16 9.12
CA LEU A 172 -21.96 15.00 7.81
C LEU A 172 -21.08 14.17 6.86
N ALA A 173 -19.77 14.41 6.88
CA ALA A 173 -18.81 13.64 6.10
C ALA A 173 -18.75 12.17 6.47
N LEU A 174 -18.73 11.85 7.77
CA LEU A 174 -18.79 10.49 8.28
C LEU A 174 -20.10 9.81 7.90
N GLY A 175 -21.24 10.48 8.11
CA GLY A 175 -22.54 9.96 7.73
C GLY A 175 -22.62 9.61 6.25
N ALA A 176 -22.15 10.51 5.36
CA ALA A 176 -22.10 10.27 3.93
C ALA A 176 -21.15 9.09 3.58
N SER A 177 -19.96 9.04 4.21
CA SER A 177 -18.99 7.99 3.95
C SER A 177 -19.48 6.61 4.40
N PHE A 178 -20.12 6.52 5.57
CA PHE A 178 -20.74 5.26 6.04
C PHE A 178 -21.92 4.85 5.16
N ALA A 179 -22.73 5.80 4.69
CA ALA A 179 -23.84 5.50 3.79
C ALA A 179 -23.37 4.93 2.43
N VAL A 180 -22.19 5.35 1.94
CA VAL A 180 -21.66 4.89 0.66
C VAL A 180 -20.88 3.59 0.80
N PHE A 181 -20.06 3.43 1.84
CA PHE A 181 -19.08 2.34 1.94
C PHE A 181 -19.38 1.31 3.03
N GLY A 182 -20.23 1.60 4.00
CA GLY A 182 -20.52 0.73 5.14
C GLY A 182 -19.39 0.61 6.15
N THR A 183 -18.13 0.59 5.70
CA THR A 183 -16.92 0.49 6.52
C THR A 183 -15.89 1.54 6.10
N LEU A 184 -15.09 2.02 7.05
CA LEU A 184 -14.04 2.99 6.77
C LEU A 184 -12.68 2.43 7.19
N SER A 185 -11.67 2.62 6.33
CA SER A 185 -10.29 2.22 6.58
C SER A 185 -9.60 3.21 7.52
N LEU A 186 -8.62 2.72 8.29
CA LEU A 186 -7.85 3.56 9.22
C LEU A 186 -7.13 4.71 8.50
N ILE A 187 -6.63 4.48 7.29
CA ILE A 187 -5.97 5.51 6.48
C ILE A 187 -6.91 6.68 6.16
N THR A 188 -8.21 6.42 6.00
CA THR A 188 -9.23 7.45 5.76
C THR A 188 -9.33 8.41 6.96
N PHE A 189 -9.20 7.91 8.20
CA PHE A 189 -9.19 8.75 9.39
C PHE A 189 -7.92 9.57 9.53
N VAL A 190 -6.75 9.02 9.13
CA VAL A 190 -5.48 9.78 9.13
C VAL A 190 -5.61 11.02 8.24
N PHE A 191 -6.12 10.85 7.04
CA PHE A 191 -6.40 11.96 6.14
C PHE A 191 -7.57 12.82 6.60
N GLY A 192 -8.58 12.23 7.26
CA GLY A 192 -9.71 12.96 7.85
C GLY A 192 -9.27 14.00 8.89
N ALA A 193 -8.23 13.69 9.67
CA ALA A 193 -7.66 14.64 10.61
C ALA A 193 -7.10 15.91 9.92
N THR A 194 -6.59 15.79 8.70
CA THR A 194 -6.08 16.93 7.93
C THR A 194 -7.21 17.79 7.35
N LEU A 195 -8.43 17.25 7.22
CA LEU A 195 -9.61 18.02 6.79
C LEU A 195 -9.94 19.17 7.76
N ILE A 196 -9.51 19.09 9.02
CA ILE A 196 -9.65 20.16 10.02
C ILE A 196 -9.08 21.48 9.47
N GLY A 197 -7.87 21.44 8.88
CA GLY A 197 -7.23 22.61 8.32
C GLY A 197 -7.99 23.27 7.18
N VAL A 198 -8.58 22.45 6.29
CA VAL A 198 -9.37 22.98 5.16
C VAL A 198 -10.74 23.48 5.62
N SER A 199 -11.35 22.79 6.56
CA SER A 199 -12.68 23.17 7.08
C SER A 199 -12.66 24.46 7.88
N ILE A 200 -11.57 24.73 8.62
CA ILE A 200 -11.44 25.96 9.40
C ILE A 200 -11.34 27.22 8.53
N ASP A 201 -10.88 27.07 7.28
CA ASP A 201 -10.70 28.18 6.36
C ASP A 201 -12.00 28.93 6.08
N TYR A 202 -13.10 28.21 5.85
CA TYR A 202 -14.41 28.84 5.58
C TYR A 202 -14.92 29.66 6.77
N SER A 203 -14.79 29.13 7.98
CA SER A 203 -15.17 29.84 9.20
C SER A 203 -14.22 31.00 9.51
N SER A 204 -12.92 30.86 9.26
CA SER A 204 -11.93 31.93 9.44
C SER A 204 -12.21 33.13 8.54
N HIS A 205 -12.51 32.89 7.26
CA HIS A 205 -12.92 33.95 6.34
C HIS A 205 -14.20 34.65 6.79
N TRP A 206 -15.18 33.89 7.33
CA TRP A 206 -16.41 34.46 7.88
C TRP A 206 -16.15 35.45 9.00
N PHE A 207 -15.28 35.09 9.96
CA PHE A 207 -14.97 35.95 11.10
C PHE A 207 -13.99 37.08 10.78
N ALA A 208 -13.00 36.84 9.93
CA ALA A 208 -12.00 37.85 9.56
C ALA A 208 -12.59 39.00 8.75
N LEU A 209 -13.56 38.71 7.86
CA LEU A 209 -14.18 39.71 6.99
C LEU A 209 -15.39 40.43 7.61
N LYS A 210 -15.58 40.28 8.92
CA LYS A 210 -16.62 41.03 9.65
C LYS A 210 -16.34 42.53 9.66
N THR A 211 -17.23 43.33 9.07
CA THR A 211 -17.18 44.79 9.06
C THR A 211 -18.09 45.40 10.12
N ALA A 212 -17.71 46.56 10.67
CA ALA A 212 -18.54 47.24 11.65
C ALA A 212 -19.87 47.70 10.99
N GLY A 213 -21.00 47.41 11.65
CA GLY A 213 -22.35 47.78 11.17
C GLY A 213 -22.92 46.84 10.08
N GLU A 214 -22.18 45.88 9.54
CA GLU A 214 -22.68 44.94 8.55
C GLU A 214 -23.52 43.84 9.22
N SER A 215 -24.71 43.60 8.68
CA SER A 215 -25.53 42.48 9.16
C SER A 215 -25.00 41.12 8.65
N ALA A 216 -25.24 40.06 9.41
CA ALA A 216 -24.83 38.70 9.00
C ALA A 216 -25.43 38.26 7.64
N GLN A 217 -26.64 38.72 7.32
CA GLN A 217 -27.28 38.43 6.04
C GLN A 217 -26.60 39.15 4.85
N ALA A 218 -26.18 40.43 5.05
CA ALA A 218 -25.45 41.20 4.05
C ALA A 218 -24.10 40.55 3.76
N ARG A 219 -23.35 40.15 4.84
CA ARG A 219 -22.10 39.42 4.70
C ARG A 219 -22.29 38.09 4.00
N ARG A 220 -23.31 37.30 4.35
CA ARG A 220 -23.64 36.05 3.64
C ARG A 220 -23.81 36.27 2.15
N ARG A 221 -24.58 37.28 1.75
CA ARG A 221 -24.79 37.58 0.31
C ARG A 221 -23.49 37.99 -0.38
N ARG A 222 -22.64 38.77 0.27
CA ARG A 222 -21.34 39.22 -0.25
C ARG A 222 -20.35 38.08 -0.42
N MET A 223 -20.28 37.17 0.56
CA MET A 223 -19.26 36.12 0.63
C MET A 223 -19.68 34.80 -0.01
N ALA A 224 -20.98 34.52 -0.13
CA ALA A 224 -21.49 33.23 -0.56
C ALA A 224 -20.91 32.78 -1.89
N GLY A 225 -20.81 33.67 -2.89
CA GLY A 225 -20.26 33.34 -4.20
C GLY A 225 -18.77 32.97 -4.17
N ALA A 226 -17.96 33.68 -3.35
CA ALA A 226 -16.53 33.36 -3.22
C ALA A 226 -16.32 32.05 -2.43
N LEU A 227 -17.00 31.88 -1.31
CA LEU A 227 -16.94 30.66 -0.49
C LEU A 227 -17.45 29.42 -1.24
N LEU A 228 -18.53 29.57 -2.02
CA LEU A 228 -19.08 28.46 -2.84
C LEU A 228 -18.08 28.04 -3.93
N SER A 229 -17.48 29.02 -4.65
CA SER A 229 -16.50 28.69 -5.68
C SER A 229 -15.25 28.02 -5.10
N ALA A 230 -14.78 28.49 -3.94
CA ALA A 230 -13.68 27.87 -3.22
C ALA A 230 -14.02 26.42 -2.76
N ALA A 231 -15.19 26.22 -2.16
CA ALA A 231 -15.61 24.89 -1.75
C ALA A 231 -15.81 23.93 -2.91
N LEU A 232 -16.31 24.39 -4.04
CA LEU A 232 -16.49 23.56 -5.22
C LEU A 232 -15.15 23.17 -5.86
N SER A 233 -14.16 24.11 -5.93
CA SER A 233 -12.83 23.80 -6.45
C SER A 233 -12.13 22.77 -5.55
N THR A 234 -12.19 22.95 -4.25
CA THR A 234 -11.59 22.02 -3.27
C THR A 234 -12.30 20.65 -3.26
N ALA A 235 -13.64 20.62 -3.28
CA ALA A 235 -14.40 19.37 -3.37
C ALA A 235 -14.12 18.62 -4.69
N ALA A 236 -14.04 19.34 -5.82
CA ALA A 236 -13.66 18.74 -7.10
C ALA A 236 -12.25 18.16 -7.07
N ALA A 237 -11.27 18.84 -6.45
CA ALA A 237 -9.93 18.32 -6.25
C ALA A 237 -9.95 17.02 -5.44
N TYR A 238 -10.71 16.95 -4.34
CA TYR A 238 -10.85 15.70 -3.59
C TYR A 238 -11.56 14.60 -4.38
N CYS A 239 -12.55 14.91 -5.19
CA CYS A 239 -13.24 13.93 -6.03
C CYS A 239 -12.32 13.26 -7.05
N THR A 240 -11.19 13.87 -7.45
CA THR A 240 -10.20 13.22 -8.33
C THR A 240 -9.54 12.00 -7.65
N LEU A 241 -9.48 11.96 -6.31
CA LEU A 241 -8.98 10.81 -5.58
C LEU A 241 -9.89 9.58 -5.75
N ALA A 242 -11.17 9.78 -6.05
CA ALA A 242 -12.10 8.68 -6.32
C ALA A 242 -11.79 7.93 -7.62
N LEU A 243 -10.98 8.51 -8.51
CA LEU A 243 -10.52 7.86 -9.74
C LEU A 243 -9.46 6.78 -9.49
N THR A 244 -8.91 6.72 -8.28
CA THR A 244 -7.89 5.72 -7.92
C THR A 244 -8.51 4.36 -7.61
N PRO A 245 -7.79 3.23 -7.84
CA PRO A 245 -8.27 1.90 -7.51
C PRO A 245 -8.23 1.58 -6.02
N LEU A 246 -7.58 2.45 -5.21
CA LEU A 246 -7.33 2.21 -3.80
C LEU A 246 -8.57 2.56 -2.97
N PRO A 247 -9.21 1.58 -2.29
CA PRO A 247 -10.43 1.81 -1.53
C PRO A 247 -10.31 2.92 -0.48
N GLY A 248 -9.17 3.00 0.23
CA GLY A 248 -8.92 4.04 1.23
C GLY A 248 -8.92 5.46 0.64
N LEU A 249 -8.39 5.65 -0.58
CA LEU A 249 -8.40 6.95 -1.25
C LEU A 249 -9.79 7.34 -1.76
N ARG A 250 -10.59 6.37 -2.23
CA ARG A 250 -12.01 6.62 -2.57
C ARG A 250 -12.83 7.04 -1.35
N GLN A 251 -12.63 6.36 -0.24
CA GLN A 251 -13.26 6.74 1.03
C GLN A 251 -12.84 8.14 1.47
N MET A 252 -11.55 8.47 1.35
CA MET A 252 -11.02 9.80 1.63
C MET A 252 -11.64 10.87 0.73
N ALA A 253 -11.83 10.59 -0.57
CA ALA A 253 -12.46 11.52 -1.51
C ALA A 253 -13.86 11.91 -1.05
N VAL A 254 -14.69 10.92 -0.70
CA VAL A 254 -16.05 11.15 -0.22
C VAL A 254 -16.05 11.89 1.12
N LEU A 255 -15.22 11.43 2.08
CA LEU A 255 -15.10 12.05 3.40
C LEU A 255 -14.71 13.53 3.28
N ALA A 256 -13.70 13.84 2.50
CA ALA A 256 -13.19 15.20 2.35
C ALA A 256 -14.14 16.11 1.56
N ALA A 257 -14.67 15.66 0.44
CA ALA A 257 -15.60 16.45 -0.38
C ALA A 257 -16.89 16.74 0.41
N CYS A 258 -17.48 15.75 1.06
CA CYS A 258 -18.66 15.93 1.89
C CYS A 258 -18.38 16.80 3.12
N GLY A 259 -17.18 16.67 3.72
CA GLY A 259 -16.75 17.50 4.85
C GLY A 259 -16.65 18.98 4.48
N VAL A 260 -16.02 19.30 3.35
CA VAL A 260 -15.92 20.66 2.82
C VAL A 260 -17.31 21.25 2.57
N VAL A 261 -18.16 20.50 1.86
CA VAL A 261 -19.55 20.94 1.57
C VAL A 261 -20.37 21.11 2.85
N GLY A 262 -20.27 20.16 3.78
CA GLY A 262 -20.94 20.21 5.07
C GLY A 262 -20.49 21.40 5.94
N THR A 263 -19.20 21.71 5.94
CA THR A 263 -18.66 22.87 6.64
C THR A 263 -19.14 24.18 6.01
N LEU A 264 -19.09 24.29 4.68
CA LEU A 264 -19.62 25.46 3.97
C LEU A 264 -21.11 25.66 4.27
N PHE A 265 -21.91 24.59 4.21
CA PHE A 265 -23.32 24.64 4.57
C PHE A 265 -23.52 25.17 5.99
N THR A 266 -22.74 24.69 6.94
CA THR A 266 -22.80 25.15 8.34
C THR A 266 -22.41 26.62 8.46
N VAL A 267 -21.34 27.07 7.79
CA VAL A 267 -20.90 28.47 7.78
C VAL A 267 -21.96 29.40 7.22
N LEU A 268 -22.64 29.02 6.14
CA LEU A 268 -23.65 29.87 5.50
C LEU A 268 -25.02 29.85 6.15
N THR A 269 -25.34 28.82 6.98
CA THR A 269 -26.66 28.66 7.58
C THR A 269 -26.68 28.84 9.10
N VAL A 270 -25.68 28.28 9.80
CA VAL A 270 -25.61 28.25 11.27
C VAL A 270 -24.89 29.48 11.82
N LEU A 271 -23.71 29.83 11.30
CA LEU A 271 -22.94 30.97 11.82
C LEU A 271 -23.69 32.30 11.78
N PRO A 272 -24.47 32.65 10.73
CA PRO A 272 -25.23 33.89 10.72
C PRO A 272 -26.22 34.02 11.88
N ARG A 273 -26.77 32.87 12.36
CA ARG A 273 -27.73 32.84 13.47
C ARG A 273 -27.06 33.01 14.84
N LEU A 274 -25.81 32.55 14.97
CA LEU A 274 -25.06 32.56 16.23
C LEU A 274 -24.11 33.78 16.37
N GLU A 275 -24.09 34.65 15.37
CA GLU A 275 -23.16 35.77 15.32
C GLU A 275 -23.34 36.81 16.46
N HIS A 276 -24.53 36.86 17.05
CA HIS A 276 -24.81 37.78 18.17
C HIS A 276 -23.97 37.47 19.42
N TRP A 277 -23.40 36.26 19.53
CA TRP A 277 -22.49 35.89 20.61
C TRP A 277 -21.04 36.33 20.37
N VAL A 278 -20.69 36.70 19.13
CA VAL A 278 -19.32 37.05 18.75
C VAL A 278 -18.95 38.43 19.19
N PRO A 279 -17.89 38.66 19.96
CA PRO A 279 -17.41 39.97 20.36
C PRO A 279 -17.21 40.93 19.19
N LYS A 280 -17.45 42.22 19.42
CA LYS A 280 -17.34 43.25 18.36
C LYS A 280 -15.90 43.74 18.10
N GLY A 281 -14.91 43.28 18.88
CA GLY A 281 -13.52 43.71 18.78
C GLY A 281 -12.66 42.90 17.85
N GLN A 282 -11.62 43.51 17.28
CA GLN A 282 -10.53 42.83 16.59
C GLN A 282 -9.30 42.74 17.47
N THR A 283 -8.56 41.63 17.39
CA THR A 283 -7.29 41.49 18.12
C THR A 283 -6.23 42.47 17.60
N ARG A 284 -5.23 42.76 18.43
CA ARG A 284 -4.08 43.56 18.02
C ARG A 284 -3.33 42.91 16.83
N LEU A 285 -3.17 41.60 16.86
CA LEU A 285 -2.51 40.83 15.78
C LEU A 285 -3.27 40.97 14.46
N MET A 286 -4.59 40.78 14.46
CA MET A 286 -5.41 40.92 13.23
C MET A 286 -5.28 42.33 12.64
N ARG A 287 -5.25 43.39 13.45
CA ARG A 287 -5.05 44.76 12.99
C ARG A 287 -3.66 44.99 12.39
N ILE A 288 -2.61 44.46 13.04
CA ILE A 288 -1.25 44.56 12.52
C ILE A 288 -1.12 43.86 11.18
N LEU A 289 -1.61 42.64 11.05
CA LEU A 289 -1.57 41.87 9.79
C LEU A 289 -2.37 42.57 8.69
N ALA A 290 -3.58 43.03 8.98
CA ALA A 290 -4.41 43.76 8.03
C ALA A 290 -3.78 45.04 7.50
N GLN A 291 -2.91 45.72 8.30
CA GLN A 291 -2.20 46.90 7.88
C GLN A 291 -0.85 46.62 7.21
N ALA A 292 -0.16 45.53 7.61
CA ALA A 292 1.17 45.21 7.12
C ALA A 292 1.11 44.49 5.74
N LEU A 293 0.20 43.56 5.56
CA LEU A 293 0.11 42.75 4.35
C LEU A 293 -0.13 43.56 3.06
N PRO A 294 -0.99 44.58 3.03
CA PRO A 294 -1.12 45.47 1.89
C PRO A 294 0.13 46.26 1.51
N ARG A 295 1.10 46.40 2.46
CA ARG A 295 2.35 47.13 2.24
C ARG A 295 3.47 46.26 1.66
N LEU A 296 3.28 44.93 1.58
CA LEU A 296 4.26 44.04 0.96
C LEU A 296 4.56 44.44 -0.49
N PRO A 297 5.81 44.28 -0.96
CA PRO A 297 6.19 44.64 -2.32
C PRO A 297 5.34 43.87 -3.32
N ARG A 298 5.04 44.48 -4.46
CA ARG A 298 4.33 43.90 -5.58
C ARG A 298 5.29 43.68 -6.73
N LEU A 299 5.08 42.62 -7.51
CA LEU A 299 5.76 42.41 -8.77
C LEU A 299 5.00 43.15 -9.87
N ASP A 300 5.23 44.45 -9.96
CA ASP A 300 4.72 45.32 -11.02
C ASP A 300 5.76 45.51 -12.13
N ALA A 301 5.37 46.18 -13.20
CA ALA A 301 6.26 46.45 -14.32
C ALA A 301 7.52 47.25 -13.93
N SER A 302 7.47 48.01 -12.86
CA SER A 302 8.60 48.77 -12.32
C SER A 302 9.59 47.87 -11.56
N ALA A 303 9.06 46.91 -10.82
CA ALA A 303 9.87 45.93 -10.09
C ALA A 303 10.61 44.97 -11.10
N LEU A 304 9.94 44.59 -12.18
CA LEU A 304 10.52 43.77 -13.24
C LEU A 304 11.66 44.47 -14.03
N ARG A 305 11.74 45.80 -13.97
CA ARG A 305 12.87 46.53 -14.58
C ARG A 305 14.14 46.55 -13.71
N ARG A 306 14.06 46.07 -12.46
CA ARG A 306 15.21 45.99 -11.55
C ARG A 306 16.07 44.75 -11.89
N PRO A 307 17.38 44.90 -12.17
CA PRO A 307 18.21 43.77 -12.56
C PRO A 307 18.30 42.69 -11.49
N ALA A 308 18.26 43.06 -10.21
CA ALA A 308 18.25 42.09 -9.10
C ALA A 308 16.98 41.23 -9.08
N VAL A 309 15.81 41.76 -9.45
CA VAL A 309 14.56 41.01 -9.52
C VAL A 309 14.58 40.05 -10.72
N LEU A 310 15.07 40.53 -11.88
CA LEU A 310 15.25 39.69 -13.07
C LEU A 310 16.23 38.54 -12.82
N PHE A 311 17.36 38.83 -12.17
CA PHE A 311 18.33 37.80 -11.80
C PHE A 311 17.71 36.78 -10.82
N GLY A 312 16.96 37.22 -9.81
CA GLY A 312 16.27 36.36 -8.87
C GLY A 312 15.24 35.46 -9.57
N LEU A 313 14.42 36.00 -10.49
CA LEU A 313 13.48 35.25 -11.28
C LEU A 313 14.17 34.23 -12.22
N ALA A 314 15.27 34.63 -12.86
CA ALA A 314 16.06 33.74 -13.73
C ALA A 314 16.70 32.60 -12.92
N ALA A 315 17.27 32.90 -11.75
CA ALA A 315 17.83 31.91 -10.84
C ALA A 315 16.75 30.92 -10.34
N PHE A 316 15.58 31.43 -9.98
CA PHE A 316 14.43 30.61 -9.59
C PHE A 316 13.96 29.71 -10.73
N ALA A 317 13.81 30.27 -11.95
CA ALA A 317 13.45 29.49 -13.13
C ALA A 317 14.49 28.41 -13.47
N ALA A 318 15.78 28.74 -13.38
CA ALA A 318 16.87 27.79 -13.58
C ALA A 318 16.83 26.67 -12.52
N ALA A 319 16.57 27.02 -11.27
CA ALA A 319 16.42 26.07 -10.18
C ALA A 319 15.23 25.12 -10.43
N LEU A 320 14.08 25.64 -10.83
CA LEU A 320 12.90 24.83 -11.20
C LEU A 320 13.22 23.89 -12.37
N LEU A 321 13.79 24.39 -13.44
CA LEU A 321 14.13 23.60 -14.62
C LEU A 321 15.14 22.50 -14.29
N PHE A 322 16.16 22.81 -13.49
CA PHE A 322 17.13 21.82 -13.05
C PHE A 322 16.49 20.72 -12.19
N GLY A 323 15.59 21.06 -11.26
CA GLY A 323 14.86 20.08 -10.49
C GLY A 323 13.97 19.20 -11.38
N LEU A 324 13.20 19.83 -12.27
CA LEU A 324 12.31 19.11 -13.19
C LEU A 324 13.08 18.18 -14.14
N SER A 325 14.29 18.55 -14.60
CA SER A 325 15.12 17.72 -15.48
C SER A 325 15.65 16.45 -14.80
N ARG A 326 15.72 16.43 -13.47
CA ARG A 326 16.14 15.28 -12.66
C ARG A 326 14.99 14.45 -12.11
N MET A 327 13.77 14.85 -12.41
CA MET A 327 12.59 14.15 -11.94
C MET A 327 12.51 12.75 -12.56
N HIS A 328 12.26 11.76 -11.71
CA HIS A 328 12.00 10.41 -12.14
C HIS A 328 10.70 9.89 -11.54
N PHE A 329 10.08 9.00 -12.27
CA PHE A 329 8.80 8.40 -11.89
C PHE A 329 9.03 6.97 -11.43
N ASP A 330 8.56 6.64 -10.24
CA ASP A 330 8.50 5.28 -9.75
C ASP A 330 7.12 5.03 -9.15
N ALA A 331 6.66 3.82 -9.27
CA ALA A 331 5.39 3.39 -8.71
C ALA A 331 5.57 2.11 -7.87
N GLY A 332 6.76 1.92 -7.31
CA GLY A 332 7.09 0.74 -6.53
C GLY A 332 6.10 0.55 -5.38
N ILE A 333 5.45 -0.62 -5.33
CA ILE A 333 4.55 -0.98 -4.22
C ILE A 333 5.28 -0.96 -2.87
N ARG A 334 6.61 -1.09 -2.88
CA ARG A 334 7.46 -1.01 -1.70
C ARG A 334 7.36 0.34 -1.01
N ASP A 335 7.14 1.41 -1.77
CA ASP A 335 6.97 2.77 -1.25
C ASP A 335 5.62 2.98 -0.54
N LEU A 336 4.67 2.04 -0.72
CA LEU A 336 3.41 2.02 0.00
C LEU A 336 3.51 1.34 1.36
N GLN A 337 4.50 0.45 1.52
CA GLN A 337 4.64 -0.38 2.71
C GLN A 337 5.32 0.41 3.83
N GLY A 338 4.54 0.87 4.78
CA GLY A 338 5.04 1.43 6.04
C GLY A 338 5.51 0.38 7.04
N ALA A 339 5.87 -0.82 6.60
CA ALA A 339 6.31 -1.90 7.48
C ALA A 339 7.66 -1.56 8.16
N PRO A 340 7.83 -1.88 9.45
CA PRO A 340 9.11 -1.70 10.11
C PRO A 340 10.21 -2.51 9.44
N PRO A 341 11.42 -1.93 9.19
CA PRO A 341 12.52 -2.64 8.53
C PRO A 341 12.88 -3.96 9.21
N LYS A 342 12.91 -3.99 10.55
CA LYS A 342 13.20 -5.21 11.33
C LYS A 342 12.21 -6.34 11.04
N LEU A 343 10.91 -6.03 10.88
CA LEU A 343 9.90 -7.03 10.58
C LEU A 343 10.06 -7.60 9.16
N LEU A 344 10.48 -6.75 8.21
CA LEU A 344 10.78 -7.20 6.85
C LEU A 344 12.03 -8.10 6.82
N GLU A 345 13.09 -7.75 7.57
CA GLU A 345 14.29 -8.55 7.71
C GLU A 345 13.97 -9.92 8.34
N SER A 346 13.17 -9.94 9.41
CA SER A 346 12.69 -11.16 10.06
C SER A 346 11.86 -12.02 9.11
N GLN A 347 10.93 -11.42 8.37
CA GLN A 347 10.15 -12.11 7.33
C GLN A 347 11.05 -12.77 6.27
N LEU A 348 12.07 -12.04 5.79
CA LEU A 348 13.01 -12.56 4.81
C LEU A 348 13.87 -13.69 5.38
N ALA A 349 14.33 -13.57 6.64
CA ALA A 349 15.09 -14.58 7.32
C ALA A 349 14.28 -15.88 7.45
N VAL A 350 13.05 -15.79 7.95
CA VAL A 350 12.13 -16.94 8.08
C VAL A 350 11.79 -17.54 6.72
N SER A 351 11.49 -16.70 5.72
CA SER A 351 11.15 -17.18 4.36
C SER A 351 12.30 -17.96 3.73
N ARG A 352 13.55 -17.50 3.92
CA ARG A 352 14.75 -18.22 3.44
C ARG A 352 14.98 -19.52 4.21
N ALA A 353 14.91 -19.45 5.54
CA ALA A 353 15.15 -20.62 6.41
C ALA A 353 14.14 -21.74 6.16
N LEU A 354 12.89 -21.41 5.91
CA LEU A 354 11.80 -22.36 5.69
C LEU A 354 11.49 -22.64 4.22
N ALA A 355 12.23 -22.04 3.30
CA ALA A 355 11.96 -22.10 1.85
C ALA A 355 10.47 -21.81 1.53
N LEU A 356 9.90 -20.79 2.19
CA LEU A 356 8.49 -20.44 1.98
C LEU A 356 8.27 -19.88 0.57
N PRO A 357 7.19 -20.27 -0.09
CA PRO A 357 6.85 -19.72 -1.39
C PRO A 357 6.66 -18.21 -1.34
N SER A 358 7.07 -17.54 -2.41
CA SER A 358 6.78 -16.12 -2.59
C SER A 358 5.27 -15.91 -2.72
N PRO A 359 4.66 -15.03 -1.91
CA PRO A 359 3.25 -14.70 -2.09
C PRO A 359 2.99 -13.79 -3.30
N ALA A 360 4.04 -13.27 -3.91
CA ALA A 360 3.95 -12.26 -4.95
C ALA A 360 4.23 -12.81 -6.36
N GLN A 361 4.98 -13.91 -6.48
CA GLN A 361 5.35 -14.53 -7.74
C GLN A 361 4.91 -15.99 -7.77
N ALA A 362 4.14 -16.34 -8.80
CA ALA A 362 3.67 -17.70 -9.01
C ALA A 362 3.38 -17.94 -10.51
N PHE A 363 3.29 -19.19 -10.90
CA PHE A 363 2.69 -19.52 -12.18
C PHE A 363 1.22 -19.88 -11.98
N VAL A 364 0.39 -19.44 -12.90
CA VAL A 364 -1.01 -19.83 -13.04
C VAL A 364 -1.11 -20.68 -14.29
N LEU A 365 -1.63 -21.89 -14.12
CA LEU A 365 -1.80 -22.82 -15.22
C LEU A 365 -3.28 -23.04 -15.48
N GLN A 366 -3.64 -23.09 -16.74
CA GLN A 366 -5.03 -23.23 -17.18
C GLN A 366 -5.16 -24.31 -18.24
N GLY A 367 -6.21 -25.13 -18.11
CA GLY A 367 -6.59 -26.14 -19.11
C GLY A 367 -8.09 -26.38 -19.07
N PRO A 368 -8.63 -27.11 -20.08
CA PRO A 368 -10.03 -27.55 -20.13
C PRO A 368 -10.39 -28.52 -19.01
N THR A 369 -9.43 -29.38 -18.65
CA THR A 369 -9.56 -30.38 -17.58
C THR A 369 -8.43 -30.24 -16.57
N LEU A 370 -8.61 -30.81 -15.38
CA LEU A 370 -7.55 -30.83 -14.37
C LEU A 370 -6.33 -31.62 -14.86
N SER A 371 -6.55 -32.76 -15.55
CA SER A 371 -5.44 -33.59 -16.08
C SER A 371 -4.60 -32.81 -17.08
N GLU A 372 -5.20 -32.12 -18.07
CA GLU A 372 -4.46 -31.27 -19.01
C GLU A 372 -3.73 -30.10 -18.32
N THR A 373 -4.36 -29.53 -17.30
CA THR A 373 -3.69 -28.47 -16.50
C THR A 373 -2.45 -29.01 -15.78
N LEU A 374 -2.51 -30.25 -15.28
CA LEU A 374 -1.38 -30.94 -14.66
C LEU A 374 -0.29 -31.29 -15.66
N GLU A 375 -0.68 -31.70 -16.92
CA GLU A 375 0.29 -31.89 -18.00
C GLU A 375 1.07 -30.59 -18.32
N HIS A 376 0.37 -29.45 -18.35
CA HIS A 376 1.02 -28.14 -18.51
C HIS A 376 1.96 -27.85 -17.34
N GLU A 377 1.58 -28.20 -16.09
CA GLU A 377 2.42 -27.99 -14.91
C GLU A 377 3.69 -28.85 -14.98
N GLU A 378 3.56 -30.13 -15.38
CA GLU A 378 4.70 -31.04 -15.55
C GLU A 378 5.63 -30.59 -16.69
N ALA A 379 5.07 -30.09 -17.79
CA ALA A 379 5.83 -29.50 -18.88
C ALA A 379 6.59 -28.22 -18.43
N LEU A 380 5.94 -27.38 -17.61
CA LEU A 380 6.57 -26.17 -17.06
C LEU A 380 7.72 -26.52 -16.11
N LEU A 381 7.55 -27.50 -15.23
CA LEU A 381 8.63 -27.97 -14.34
C LEU A 381 9.83 -28.48 -15.16
N SER A 382 9.58 -29.24 -16.23
CA SER A 382 10.64 -29.71 -17.14
C SER A 382 11.34 -28.56 -17.88
N ALA A 383 10.58 -27.54 -18.30
CA ALA A 383 11.14 -26.34 -18.92
C ALA A 383 12.00 -25.53 -17.94
N MET A 384 11.58 -25.44 -16.67
CA MET A 384 12.36 -24.78 -15.62
C MET A 384 13.65 -25.52 -15.30
N GLU A 385 13.64 -26.85 -15.24
CA GLU A 385 14.83 -27.67 -15.00
C GLU A 385 15.88 -27.50 -16.12
N ALA A 386 15.47 -27.24 -17.36
CA ALA A 386 16.34 -27.00 -18.49
C ALA A 386 17.06 -25.64 -18.40
N ILE A 387 16.59 -24.69 -17.56
CA ILE A 387 17.15 -23.36 -17.42
C ILE A 387 18.08 -23.34 -16.18
N PRO A 388 19.41 -23.20 -16.34
CA PRO A 388 20.36 -23.27 -15.23
C PRO A 388 20.11 -22.25 -14.11
N GLU A 389 19.65 -21.05 -14.48
CA GLU A 389 19.37 -19.94 -13.58
C GLU A 389 18.20 -20.22 -12.63
N LEU A 390 17.28 -21.13 -13.01
CA LEU A 390 16.10 -21.47 -12.22
C LEU A 390 16.29 -22.69 -11.29
N LYS A 391 17.43 -23.37 -11.39
CA LYS A 391 17.72 -24.57 -10.57
C LYS A 391 17.79 -24.31 -9.05
N SER A 392 18.01 -23.06 -8.66
CA SER A 392 18.02 -22.66 -7.24
C SER A 392 16.63 -22.45 -6.65
N LEU A 393 15.60 -22.42 -7.49
CA LEU A 393 14.22 -22.23 -7.05
C LEU A 393 13.62 -23.56 -6.60
N THR A 394 12.75 -23.47 -5.59
CA THR A 394 11.99 -24.64 -5.14
C THR A 394 10.53 -24.45 -5.56
N PRO A 395 10.08 -25.17 -6.61
CA PRO A 395 8.68 -25.17 -7.01
C PRO A 395 7.83 -25.99 -6.04
N SER A 396 6.57 -25.62 -5.90
CA SER A 396 5.55 -26.35 -5.15
C SER A 396 4.22 -26.24 -5.89
N GLY A 397 3.71 -27.34 -6.35
CA GLY A 397 2.50 -27.42 -7.17
C GLY A 397 1.70 -28.69 -6.96
N LEU A 398 0.53 -28.75 -7.59
CA LEU A 398 -0.38 -29.89 -7.45
C LEU A 398 0.18 -31.14 -8.13
N SER A 399 0.87 -31.03 -9.26
CA SER A 399 1.43 -32.16 -10.01
C SER A 399 2.45 -32.99 -9.23
N MET A 400 3.03 -32.40 -8.17
CA MET A 400 3.95 -33.10 -7.25
C MET A 400 3.21 -34.08 -6.33
N LEU A 401 1.92 -33.85 -6.07
CA LEU A 401 1.06 -34.70 -5.22
C LEU A 401 0.09 -35.54 -6.06
N LEU A 402 -0.38 -35.00 -7.16
CA LEU A 402 -1.33 -35.60 -8.08
C LEU A 402 -0.81 -35.45 -9.52
N PRO A 403 -0.08 -36.42 -10.04
CA PRO A 403 0.37 -36.40 -11.43
C PRO A 403 -0.79 -36.38 -12.42
N SER A 404 -0.56 -35.92 -13.65
CA SER A 404 -1.54 -35.98 -14.75
C SER A 404 -1.95 -37.41 -15.05
N ASP A 405 -3.12 -37.61 -15.65
CA ASP A 405 -3.60 -38.93 -16.03
C ASP A 405 -2.61 -39.66 -16.96
N ALA A 406 -2.01 -38.93 -17.90
CA ALA A 406 -1.00 -39.44 -18.81
C ALA A 406 0.25 -39.94 -18.06
N LYS A 407 0.70 -39.20 -17.09
CA LYS A 407 1.86 -39.57 -16.27
C LYS A 407 1.55 -40.74 -15.34
N GLN A 408 0.36 -40.75 -14.71
CA GLN A 408 -0.08 -41.89 -13.90
C GLN A 408 -0.14 -43.21 -14.71
N ASP A 409 -0.62 -43.14 -15.96
CA ASP A 409 -0.64 -44.32 -16.84
C ASP A 409 0.76 -44.78 -17.21
N ALA A 410 1.65 -43.85 -17.60
CA ALA A 410 3.03 -44.17 -17.95
C ALA A 410 3.81 -44.74 -16.73
N ASP A 411 3.64 -44.19 -15.55
CA ASP A 411 4.28 -44.68 -14.31
C ASP A 411 3.73 -46.07 -13.94
N ARG A 412 2.41 -46.31 -14.09
CA ARG A 412 1.78 -47.58 -13.86
C ARG A 412 2.33 -48.65 -14.80
N ASP A 413 2.44 -48.35 -16.08
CA ASP A 413 2.97 -49.30 -17.09
C ASP A 413 4.44 -49.62 -16.78
N LEU A 414 5.22 -48.64 -16.35
CA LEU A 414 6.61 -48.84 -15.97
C LEU A 414 6.74 -49.75 -14.73
N VAL A 415 5.90 -49.50 -13.69
CA VAL A 415 5.85 -50.35 -12.49
C VAL A 415 5.36 -51.75 -12.79
N ALA A 416 4.34 -51.90 -13.64
CA ALA A 416 3.85 -53.21 -14.09
C ALA A 416 4.94 -54.02 -14.80
N ALA A 417 5.65 -53.38 -15.73
CA ALA A 417 6.76 -54.04 -16.46
C ALA A 417 7.91 -54.41 -15.50
N ALA A 418 8.25 -53.54 -14.53
CA ALA A 418 9.27 -53.84 -13.53
C ALA A 418 8.87 -55.01 -12.62
N THR A 419 7.61 -55.02 -12.17
CA THR A 419 7.05 -56.07 -11.32
C THR A 419 7.03 -57.43 -12.08
N ALA A 420 6.57 -57.44 -13.32
CA ALA A 420 6.56 -58.65 -14.16
C ALA A 420 7.99 -59.21 -14.39
N ALA A 421 8.98 -58.30 -14.62
CA ALA A 421 10.38 -58.69 -14.79
C ALA A 421 11.02 -59.28 -13.52
N ALA A 422 10.63 -58.83 -12.35
CA ALA A 422 11.19 -59.28 -11.06
C ALA A 422 10.42 -60.51 -10.47
N ALA A 423 9.13 -60.67 -10.80
CA ALA A 423 8.23 -61.63 -10.18
C ALA A 423 8.74 -63.09 -10.20
N PRO A 424 9.29 -63.67 -11.31
CA PRO A 424 9.75 -65.04 -11.32
C PRO A 424 10.87 -65.30 -10.30
N ARG A 425 11.83 -64.37 -10.24
CA ARG A 425 12.97 -64.49 -9.32
C ARG A 425 12.60 -64.23 -7.86
N LEU A 426 11.66 -63.32 -7.64
CA LEU A 426 11.13 -63.05 -6.30
C LEU A 426 10.31 -64.22 -5.77
N HIS A 427 9.55 -64.87 -6.64
CA HIS A 427 8.82 -66.10 -6.28
C HIS A 427 9.78 -67.24 -5.88
N GLU A 428 10.83 -67.43 -6.66
CA GLU A 428 11.87 -68.41 -6.35
C GLU A 428 12.59 -68.15 -5.01
N LEU A 429 12.92 -66.89 -4.71
CA LEU A 429 13.67 -66.52 -3.54
C LEU A 429 12.82 -66.40 -2.27
N LEU A 430 11.58 -65.92 -2.38
CA LEU A 430 10.75 -65.52 -1.26
C LEU A 430 9.45 -66.30 -1.13
N GLY A 431 9.11 -67.16 -2.12
CA GLY A 431 7.84 -67.88 -2.15
C GLY A 431 6.63 -66.96 -2.33
N ALA A 432 6.83 -65.69 -2.63
CA ALA A 432 5.77 -64.67 -2.81
C ALA A 432 5.95 -63.91 -4.11
N SER A 433 4.85 -63.66 -4.80
CA SER A 433 4.83 -62.82 -5.98
C SER A 433 4.23 -61.47 -5.66
N PRO A 434 4.88 -60.35 -6.07
CA PRO A 434 4.31 -59.04 -5.88
C PRO A 434 3.03 -58.87 -6.70
N LYS A 435 2.08 -58.12 -6.18
CA LYS A 435 0.86 -57.73 -6.89
C LYS A 435 1.24 -56.59 -7.86
N GLY A 436 0.73 -56.65 -9.08
CA GLY A 436 0.88 -55.52 -10.01
C GLY A 436 0.16 -54.27 -9.50
N PRO A 437 0.48 -53.08 -10.07
CA PRO A 437 -0.19 -51.86 -9.70
C PRO A 437 -1.70 -51.92 -10.00
N ASP A 438 -2.49 -51.22 -9.18
CA ASP A 438 -3.92 -51.10 -9.41
C ASP A 438 -4.21 -50.31 -10.70
N ALA A 439 -5.30 -50.68 -11.38
CA ALA A 439 -5.71 -50.01 -12.63
C ALA A 439 -6.37 -48.62 -12.40
N GLN A 440 -6.75 -48.33 -11.17
CA GLN A 440 -7.45 -47.09 -10.83
C GLN A 440 -6.46 -45.92 -10.75
N ARG A 441 -6.80 -44.78 -11.41
CA ARG A 441 -6.08 -43.51 -11.27
C ARG A 441 -6.50 -42.85 -9.99
N ILE A 442 -5.55 -42.09 -9.40
CA ILE A 442 -5.82 -41.23 -8.25
C ILE A 442 -6.47 -39.94 -8.78
N ALA A 443 -7.61 -39.56 -8.20
CA ALA A 443 -8.30 -38.32 -8.50
C ALA A 443 -8.16 -37.32 -7.36
N LEU A 444 -8.45 -36.04 -7.61
CA LEU A 444 -8.40 -35.00 -6.61
C LEU A 444 -9.28 -35.34 -5.40
N ASN A 445 -10.47 -35.90 -5.62
CA ASN A 445 -11.41 -36.28 -4.56
C ASN A 445 -10.83 -37.33 -3.60
N ASP A 446 -9.92 -38.18 -4.08
CA ASP A 446 -9.28 -39.20 -3.25
C ASP A 446 -8.34 -38.54 -2.23
N LEU A 447 -7.73 -37.40 -2.58
CA LEU A 447 -6.90 -36.62 -1.70
C LEU A 447 -7.69 -35.80 -0.66
N GLU A 448 -8.96 -35.49 -0.94
CA GLU A 448 -9.82 -34.71 -0.02
C GLU A 448 -10.11 -35.44 1.30
N SER A 449 -10.05 -36.77 1.31
CA SER A 449 -10.22 -37.60 2.51
C SER A 449 -8.94 -37.78 3.31
N THR A 450 -7.82 -37.22 2.85
CA THR A 450 -6.50 -37.39 3.43
C THR A 450 -6.00 -36.10 4.11
N PRO A 451 -4.92 -36.12 4.91
CA PRO A 451 -4.27 -34.92 5.43
C PRO A 451 -3.76 -33.95 4.34
N TRP A 452 -3.66 -34.39 3.08
CA TRP A 452 -3.23 -33.57 1.95
C TRP A 452 -4.27 -32.56 1.47
N ARG A 453 -5.51 -32.68 1.93
CA ARG A 453 -6.64 -31.80 1.55
C ARG A 453 -6.26 -30.31 1.64
N GLU A 454 -5.70 -29.90 2.76
CA GLU A 454 -5.33 -28.47 2.98
C GLU A 454 -4.28 -27.99 1.98
N LEU A 455 -3.37 -28.88 1.57
CA LEU A 455 -2.35 -28.56 0.58
C LEU A 455 -2.94 -28.51 -0.83
N THR A 456 -3.78 -29.47 -1.20
CA THR A 456 -4.39 -29.51 -2.55
C THR A 456 -5.27 -28.29 -2.79
N HIS A 457 -6.04 -27.86 -1.78
CA HIS A 457 -6.87 -26.65 -1.88
C HIS A 457 -6.06 -25.36 -2.10
N ARG A 458 -4.80 -25.31 -1.68
CA ARG A 458 -3.93 -24.15 -1.95
C ARG A 458 -3.50 -24.04 -3.39
N PHE A 459 -3.41 -25.16 -4.10
CA PHE A 459 -2.94 -25.20 -5.49
C PHE A 459 -4.08 -25.13 -6.51
N VAL A 460 -5.33 -25.45 -6.14
CA VAL A 460 -6.47 -25.44 -7.05
C VAL A 460 -7.28 -24.15 -6.87
N LEU A 461 -7.25 -23.27 -7.87
CA LEU A 461 -8.08 -22.07 -7.89
C LEU A 461 -9.49 -22.35 -8.40
N THR A 462 -9.59 -23.18 -9.41
CA THR A 462 -10.87 -23.54 -10.05
C THR A 462 -10.77 -24.93 -10.65
N ASN A 463 -11.80 -25.73 -10.43
CA ASN A 463 -11.97 -27.02 -11.10
C ASN A 463 -13.46 -27.17 -11.50
N GLN A 464 -13.80 -26.62 -12.65
CA GLN A 464 -15.15 -26.65 -13.21
C GLN A 464 -15.12 -27.34 -14.59
N PRO A 465 -16.22 -27.92 -15.05
CA PRO A 465 -16.29 -28.49 -16.41
C PRO A 465 -15.89 -27.46 -17.46
N GLY A 466 -14.89 -27.80 -18.27
CA GLY A 466 -14.34 -26.96 -19.32
C GLY A 466 -13.31 -25.91 -18.85
N ARG A 467 -13.00 -25.84 -17.56
CA ARG A 467 -11.98 -24.91 -17.04
C ARG A 467 -11.40 -25.39 -15.70
N ALA A 468 -10.14 -25.77 -15.72
CA ALA A 468 -9.35 -26.03 -14.53
C ALA A 468 -8.19 -25.01 -14.44
N VAL A 469 -7.92 -24.51 -13.25
CA VAL A 469 -6.85 -23.54 -12.99
C VAL A 469 -6.10 -23.95 -11.74
N THR A 470 -4.78 -24.13 -11.87
CA THR A 470 -3.88 -24.42 -10.75
C THR A 470 -2.82 -23.34 -10.59
N VAL A 471 -2.18 -23.32 -9.41
CA VAL A 471 -1.08 -22.42 -9.09
C VAL A 471 0.16 -23.23 -8.74
N LEU A 472 1.27 -22.95 -9.43
CA LEU A 472 2.60 -23.42 -9.06
C LEU A 472 3.32 -22.29 -8.33
N MET A 473 3.56 -22.49 -7.05
CA MET A 473 4.24 -21.53 -6.18
C MET A 473 5.75 -21.72 -6.25
N LEU A 474 6.51 -20.65 -6.03
CA LEU A 474 7.97 -20.65 -6.11
C LEU A 474 8.59 -20.09 -4.84
N ALA A 475 9.55 -20.82 -4.25
CA ALA A 475 10.40 -20.30 -3.19
C ALA A 475 11.77 -19.88 -3.74
N GLY A 476 12.39 -18.86 -3.11
CA GLY A 476 13.72 -18.38 -3.47
C GLY A 476 13.77 -17.43 -4.69
N VAL A 477 12.63 -16.87 -5.11
CA VAL A 477 12.58 -15.95 -6.26
C VAL A 477 13.30 -14.65 -5.94
N GLU A 478 14.25 -14.29 -6.79
CA GLU A 478 14.99 -13.04 -6.78
C GLU A 478 14.75 -12.28 -8.11
N PRO A 479 14.98 -10.95 -8.16
CA PRO A 479 14.75 -10.16 -9.38
C PRO A 479 15.50 -10.68 -10.62
N LYS A 480 16.67 -11.29 -10.44
CA LYS A 480 17.45 -11.90 -11.52
C LYS A 480 16.75 -13.06 -12.21
N HIS A 481 15.82 -13.74 -11.53
CA HIS A 481 15.10 -14.91 -12.05
C HIS A 481 13.90 -14.52 -12.95
N LEU A 482 13.34 -13.30 -12.77
CA LEU A 482 12.09 -12.88 -13.43
C LEU A 482 12.07 -13.02 -14.95
N PRO A 483 13.14 -12.63 -15.71
CA PRO A 483 13.16 -12.81 -17.17
C PRO A 483 13.09 -14.28 -17.60
N PHE A 484 13.75 -15.16 -16.85
CA PHE A 484 13.79 -16.60 -17.13
C PHE A 484 12.47 -17.27 -16.79
N LEU A 485 11.77 -16.85 -15.73
CA LEU A 485 10.43 -17.31 -15.37
C LEU A 485 9.40 -16.96 -16.44
N THR A 486 9.45 -15.73 -16.95
CA THR A 486 8.60 -15.32 -18.08
C THR A 486 8.84 -16.19 -19.30
N LYS A 487 10.11 -16.43 -19.65
CA LYS A 487 10.49 -17.29 -20.78
C LYS A 487 10.04 -18.75 -20.59
N ALA A 488 10.12 -19.28 -19.37
CA ALA A 488 9.63 -20.63 -19.08
C ALA A 488 8.10 -20.74 -19.26
N ALA A 489 7.34 -19.72 -18.86
CA ALA A 489 5.89 -19.68 -19.09
C ALA A 489 5.54 -19.63 -20.58
N GLU A 490 6.26 -18.83 -21.37
CA GLU A 490 6.03 -18.70 -22.82
C GLU A 490 6.27 -20.01 -23.58
N ALA A 491 7.08 -20.91 -23.03
CA ALA A 491 7.37 -22.20 -23.64
C ALA A 491 6.24 -23.23 -23.49
N VAL A 492 5.27 -22.99 -22.60
CA VAL A 492 4.22 -23.95 -22.25
C VAL A 492 2.83 -23.34 -22.48
N PRO A 493 2.00 -23.92 -23.36
CA PRO A 493 0.62 -23.46 -23.56
C PRO A 493 -0.16 -23.48 -22.23
N GLY A 494 -0.95 -22.45 -21.97
CA GLY A 494 -1.77 -22.38 -20.76
C GLY A 494 -1.02 -22.05 -19.47
N ALA A 495 0.30 -21.81 -19.51
CA ALA A 495 1.09 -21.35 -18.37
C ALA A 495 1.27 -19.82 -18.43
N TYR A 496 1.03 -19.15 -17.31
CA TYR A 496 1.18 -17.71 -17.17
C TYR A 496 2.03 -17.39 -15.94
N PHE A 497 3.12 -16.66 -16.13
CA PHE A 497 3.87 -16.14 -14.99
C PHE A 497 3.19 -14.88 -14.47
N VAL A 498 2.80 -14.89 -13.21
CA VAL A 498 2.14 -13.77 -12.51
C VAL A 498 3.10 -13.17 -11.50
N ASP A 499 3.44 -11.90 -11.68
CA ASP A 499 4.12 -11.07 -10.69
C ASP A 499 3.16 -10.00 -10.19
N ILE A 500 2.54 -10.26 -9.04
CA ILE A 500 1.57 -9.35 -8.42
C ILE A 500 2.22 -8.00 -8.10
N THR A 501 3.49 -8.00 -7.69
CA THR A 501 4.23 -6.78 -7.35
C THR A 501 4.38 -5.87 -8.56
N ARG A 502 4.76 -6.45 -9.69
CA ARG A 502 4.88 -5.75 -10.96
C ARG A 502 3.54 -5.25 -11.47
N GLY A 503 2.52 -6.11 -11.48
CA GLY A 503 1.18 -5.74 -11.92
C GLY A 503 0.57 -4.61 -11.10
N MET A 504 0.75 -4.62 -9.77
CA MET A 504 0.31 -3.54 -8.91
C MET A 504 1.11 -2.25 -9.16
N SER A 505 2.41 -2.34 -9.36
CA SER A 505 3.26 -1.17 -9.65
C SER A 505 2.89 -0.54 -11.00
N GLU A 506 2.64 -1.34 -12.03
CA GLU A 506 2.15 -0.87 -13.34
C GLU A 506 0.77 -0.21 -13.21
N GLY A 507 -0.15 -0.79 -12.45
CA GLY A 507 -1.44 -0.20 -12.14
C GLY A 507 -1.34 1.15 -11.45
N LEU A 508 -0.48 1.26 -10.43
CA LEU A 508 -0.24 2.52 -9.72
C LEU A 508 0.37 3.59 -10.64
N SER A 509 1.26 3.19 -11.57
CA SER A 509 1.85 4.13 -12.55
C SER A 509 0.81 4.67 -13.51
N LEU A 510 -0.08 3.82 -14.04
CA LEU A 510 -1.19 4.25 -14.90
C LEU A 510 -2.10 5.26 -14.21
N TYR A 511 -2.46 5.02 -12.94
CA TYR A 511 -3.30 5.96 -12.19
C TYR A 511 -2.56 7.25 -11.83
N ARG A 512 -1.27 7.20 -11.52
CA ARG A 512 -0.45 8.40 -11.35
C ARG A 512 -0.49 9.27 -12.62
N ASP A 513 -0.25 8.67 -13.77
CA ASP A 513 -0.21 9.37 -15.05
C ASP A 513 -1.59 9.95 -15.43
N LEU A 514 -2.65 9.20 -15.15
CA LEU A 514 -4.03 9.69 -15.30
C LEU A 514 -4.28 10.92 -14.40
N ILE A 515 -3.88 10.86 -13.12
CA ILE A 515 -4.07 11.98 -12.18
C ILE A 515 -3.28 13.20 -12.64
N LEU A 516 -2.04 13.03 -13.13
CA LEU A 516 -1.23 14.13 -13.66
C LEU A 516 -1.86 14.74 -14.93
N MET A 517 -2.45 13.92 -15.78
CA MET A 517 -3.21 14.40 -16.95
C MET A 517 -4.46 15.19 -16.54
N VAL A 518 -5.23 14.65 -15.58
CA VAL A 518 -6.41 15.34 -15.02
C VAL A 518 -6.01 16.65 -14.33
N LEU A 519 -4.86 16.68 -13.64
CA LEU A 519 -4.30 17.88 -13.04
C LEU A 519 -4.00 18.94 -14.10
N ALA A 520 -3.31 18.57 -15.18
CA ALA A 520 -2.99 19.49 -16.27
C ALA A 520 -4.26 20.03 -16.95
N ALA A 521 -5.22 19.15 -17.23
CA ALA A 521 -6.53 19.55 -17.78
C ALA A 521 -7.31 20.45 -16.80
N GLY A 522 -7.24 20.14 -15.50
CA GLY A 522 -7.85 20.91 -14.42
C GLY A 522 -7.31 22.35 -14.33
N ILE A 523 -5.99 22.52 -14.47
CA ILE A 523 -5.37 23.86 -14.51
C ILE A 523 -5.93 24.69 -15.68
N VAL A 524 -6.00 24.10 -16.87
CA VAL A 524 -6.52 24.76 -18.07
C VAL A 524 -8.00 25.10 -17.91
N LEU A 525 -8.80 24.14 -17.42
CA LEU A 525 -10.23 24.34 -17.20
C LEU A 525 -10.50 25.44 -16.15
N LEU A 526 -9.80 25.41 -15.02
CA LEU A 526 -9.93 26.43 -13.99
C LEU A 526 -9.52 27.80 -14.50
N TRP A 527 -8.45 27.89 -15.28
CA TRP A 527 -8.04 29.14 -15.92
C TRP A 527 -9.12 29.67 -16.87
N ALA A 528 -9.69 28.80 -17.70
CA ALA A 528 -10.80 29.19 -18.62
C ALA A 528 -12.03 29.68 -17.83
N LEU A 529 -12.46 28.96 -16.79
CA LEU A 529 -13.60 29.35 -15.95
C LEU A 529 -13.34 30.65 -15.18
N LEU A 530 -12.14 30.86 -14.65
CA LEU A 530 -11.78 32.07 -13.93
C LEU A 530 -11.65 33.27 -14.91
N THR A 531 -11.32 33.02 -16.18
CA THR A 531 -11.30 34.06 -17.21
C THR A 531 -12.69 34.64 -17.46
N LEU A 532 -13.76 33.83 -17.38
CA LEU A 532 -15.14 34.29 -17.45
C LEU A 532 -15.51 35.24 -16.31
N ARG A 533 -14.87 35.10 -15.11
CA ARG A 533 -15.16 35.88 -13.93
C ARG A 533 -14.24 37.10 -13.75
N PHE A 534 -12.92 36.93 -13.99
CA PHE A 534 -11.89 37.94 -13.73
C PHE A 534 -11.26 38.52 -15.00
N GLY A 535 -11.69 38.08 -16.19
CA GLY A 535 -11.15 38.54 -17.44
C GLY A 535 -9.63 38.32 -17.55
N ARG A 536 -8.92 39.35 -17.94
CA ARG A 536 -7.44 39.31 -18.10
C ARG A 536 -6.67 39.11 -16.81
N GLU A 537 -7.24 39.33 -15.62
CA GLU A 537 -6.60 39.18 -14.35
C GLU A 537 -6.64 37.72 -13.80
N SER A 538 -7.35 36.82 -14.50
CA SER A 538 -7.53 35.40 -14.10
C SER A 538 -6.21 34.62 -13.86
N TRP A 539 -5.17 34.95 -14.64
CA TRP A 539 -3.86 34.32 -14.48
C TRP A 539 -3.25 34.51 -13.06
N ARG A 540 -3.60 35.64 -12.39
CA ARG A 540 -3.13 35.93 -11.02
C ARG A 540 -3.74 34.98 -9.99
N ALA A 541 -4.90 34.42 -10.30
CA ALA A 541 -5.54 33.44 -9.43
C ALA A 541 -4.97 32.02 -9.63
N VAL A 542 -4.52 31.67 -10.84
CA VAL A 542 -4.08 30.31 -11.18
C VAL A 542 -2.55 30.15 -11.07
N LEU A 543 -1.78 31.19 -11.43
CA LEU A 543 -0.32 31.14 -11.46
C LEU A 543 0.33 30.68 -10.14
N PRO A 544 -0.13 31.14 -8.95
CA PRO A 544 0.41 30.67 -7.68
C PRO A 544 0.34 29.15 -7.52
N SER A 545 -0.80 28.55 -7.86
CA SER A 545 -0.99 27.11 -7.79
C SER A 545 -0.10 26.37 -8.80
N ALA A 546 0.01 26.88 -10.02
CA ALA A 546 0.88 26.31 -11.05
C ALA A 546 2.36 26.36 -10.62
N LEU A 547 2.83 27.48 -10.06
CA LEU A 547 4.18 27.61 -9.51
C LEU A 547 4.40 26.68 -8.31
N GLY A 548 3.42 26.54 -7.42
CA GLY A 548 3.48 25.60 -6.29
C GLY A 548 3.63 24.16 -6.74
N ILE A 549 2.88 23.75 -7.76
CA ILE A 549 2.96 22.42 -8.40
C ILE A 549 4.35 22.19 -8.98
N LEU A 550 4.86 23.13 -9.79
CA LEU A 550 6.20 23.04 -10.39
C LEU A 550 7.30 23.02 -9.33
N ALA A 551 7.18 23.82 -8.27
CA ALA A 551 8.13 23.84 -7.17
C ALA A 551 8.15 22.52 -6.39
N ALA A 552 6.98 21.95 -6.11
CA ALA A 552 6.88 20.65 -5.46
C ALA A 552 7.55 19.56 -6.32
N LEU A 553 7.26 19.49 -7.62
CA LEU A 553 7.89 18.55 -8.54
C LEU A 553 9.41 18.75 -8.62
N ALA A 554 9.88 20.00 -8.67
CA ALA A 554 11.30 20.30 -8.71
C ALA A 554 12.05 19.84 -7.44
N VAL A 555 11.43 19.94 -6.27
CA VAL A 555 12.01 19.45 -5.00
C VAL A 555 12.17 17.92 -5.05
N PHE A 556 11.22 17.17 -5.62
CA PHE A 556 11.36 15.72 -5.80
C PHE A 556 12.53 15.38 -6.73
N GLY A 557 12.71 16.12 -7.82
CA GLY A 557 13.88 15.96 -8.69
C GLY A 557 15.21 16.31 -7.99
N TRP A 558 15.22 17.33 -7.11
CA TRP A 558 16.43 17.73 -6.36
C TRP A 558 16.81 16.71 -5.29
N THR A 559 15.82 16.14 -4.60
CA THR A 559 16.04 15.14 -3.54
C THR A 559 16.29 13.74 -4.09
N GLY A 560 16.10 13.53 -5.41
CA GLY A 560 16.21 12.21 -6.03
C GLY A 560 15.12 11.25 -5.56
N THR A 561 14.02 11.75 -4.98
CA THR A 561 12.88 10.93 -4.58
C THR A 561 11.90 10.78 -5.75
N PRO A 562 11.34 9.58 -5.99
CA PRO A 562 10.45 9.37 -7.12
C PRO A 562 9.12 10.08 -6.97
N VAL A 563 8.53 10.49 -8.09
CA VAL A 563 7.16 10.98 -8.14
C VAL A 563 6.21 9.78 -8.15
N THR A 564 5.50 9.61 -7.04
CA THR A 564 4.54 8.52 -6.83
C THR A 564 3.10 8.98 -7.05
N ILE A 565 2.15 8.06 -6.97
CA ILE A 565 0.72 8.39 -7.00
C ILE A 565 0.34 9.36 -5.86
N PHE A 566 0.96 9.23 -4.68
CA PHE A 566 0.68 10.12 -3.53
C PHE A 566 1.22 11.53 -3.75
N THR A 567 2.34 11.66 -4.45
CA THR A 567 2.83 12.97 -4.92
C THR A 567 1.78 13.60 -5.86
N ALA A 568 1.29 12.85 -6.85
CA ALA A 568 0.30 13.35 -7.81
C ALA A 568 -1.01 13.78 -7.10
N LEU A 569 -1.48 13.01 -6.12
CA LEU A 569 -2.64 13.38 -5.30
C LEU A 569 -2.40 14.65 -4.49
N GLY A 570 -1.19 14.81 -3.92
CA GLY A 570 -0.79 16.05 -3.25
C GLY A 570 -0.82 17.27 -4.17
N LEU A 571 -0.36 17.12 -5.42
CA LEU A 571 -0.39 18.20 -6.42
C LEU A 571 -1.82 18.63 -6.78
N VAL A 572 -2.76 17.70 -6.88
CA VAL A 572 -4.18 18.03 -7.11
C VAL A 572 -4.73 18.85 -5.94
N LEU A 573 -4.36 18.48 -4.71
CA LEU A 573 -4.76 19.25 -3.53
C LEU A 573 -4.12 20.64 -3.49
N VAL A 574 -2.86 20.77 -3.90
CA VAL A 574 -2.17 22.07 -4.05
C VAL A 574 -2.91 22.95 -5.06
N LEU A 575 -3.41 22.38 -6.17
CA LEU A 575 -4.24 23.11 -7.12
C LEU A 575 -5.55 23.58 -6.48
N GLY A 576 -6.31 22.67 -5.86
CA GLY A 576 -7.62 22.96 -5.28
C GLY A 576 -7.57 24.05 -4.23
N LEU A 577 -6.71 23.88 -3.22
CA LEU A 577 -6.55 24.85 -2.13
C LEU A 577 -5.87 26.15 -2.59
N GLY A 578 -4.97 26.06 -3.54
CA GLY A 578 -4.19 27.21 -3.99
C GLY A 578 -4.98 28.19 -4.83
N VAL A 579 -5.88 27.71 -5.64
CA VAL A 579 -6.78 28.55 -6.45
C VAL A 579 -7.70 29.40 -5.55
N ASP A 580 -8.11 28.88 -4.41
CA ASP A 580 -8.95 29.60 -3.44
C ASP A 580 -8.29 30.90 -2.98
N TYR A 581 -6.99 30.86 -2.63
CA TYR A 581 -6.23 32.04 -2.20
C TYR A 581 -6.12 33.06 -3.34
N GLY A 582 -5.89 32.58 -4.55
CA GLY A 582 -5.88 33.40 -5.75
C GLY A 582 -7.21 34.09 -6.00
N ILE A 583 -8.33 33.39 -5.85
CA ILE A 583 -9.70 33.95 -6.02
C ILE A 583 -9.95 35.07 -4.99
N PHE A 584 -9.64 34.82 -3.71
CA PHE A 584 -9.89 35.82 -2.66
C PHE A 584 -9.05 37.08 -2.86
N LEU A 585 -7.75 36.94 -3.17
CA LEU A 585 -6.85 38.09 -3.31
C LEU A 585 -7.03 38.85 -4.63
N THR A 586 -7.45 38.19 -5.69
CA THR A 586 -7.80 38.86 -6.96
C THR A 586 -9.14 39.60 -6.85
N GLY A 587 -10.10 39.00 -6.10
CA GLY A 587 -11.43 39.60 -5.91
C GLY A 587 -11.46 40.78 -4.93
N SER A 588 -10.47 40.92 -4.05
CA SER A 588 -10.39 41.98 -3.02
C SER A 588 -8.95 42.43 -2.77
N PRO A 589 -8.28 43.04 -3.77
CA PRO A 589 -6.81 43.24 -3.75
C PRO A 589 -6.32 44.26 -2.70
N SER A 590 -7.17 45.16 -2.26
CA SER A 590 -6.85 46.23 -1.28
C SER A 590 -7.33 45.93 0.13
N ASP A 591 -8.12 44.89 0.35
CA ASP A 591 -8.63 44.54 1.68
C ASP A 591 -7.60 43.76 2.48
N GLY A 592 -6.99 44.45 3.46
CA GLY A 592 -6.02 43.85 4.37
C GLY A 592 -6.59 42.73 5.26
N ARG A 593 -7.90 42.69 5.49
CA ARG A 593 -8.56 41.61 6.24
C ARG A 593 -8.66 40.35 5.42
N THR A 594 -8.98 40.48 4.14
CA THR A 594 -8.91 39.35 3.19
C THR A 594 -7.50 38.78 3.14
N SER A 595 -6.48 39.66 3.04
CA SER A 595 -5.08 39.23 3.08
C SER A 595 -4.70 38.53 4.38
N ALA A 596 -5.18 38.99 5.52
CA ALA A 596 -4.94 38.33 6.81
C ALA A 596 -5.66 37.00 6.95
N ALA A 597 -6.88 36.86 6.39
CA ALA A 597 -7.61 35.60 6.37
C ALA A 597 -6.92 34.56 5.47
N VAL A 598 -6.46 34.94 4.28
CA VAL A 598 -5.68 34.07 3.40
C VAL A 598 -4.35 33.65 4.04
N LEU A 599 -3.66 34.58 4.73
CA LEU A 599 -2.46 34.25 5.48
C LEU A 599 -2.73 33.18 6.56
N PHE A 600 -3.78 33.37 7.34
CA PHE A 600 -4.21 32.41 8.35
C PHE A 600 -4.53 31.06 7.73
N SER A 601 -5.34 31.02 6.70
CA SER A 601 -5.74 29.82 5.94
C SER A 601 -4.52 29.07 5.41
N GLY A 602 -3.55 29.77 4.81
CA GLY A 602 -2.32 29.14 4.34
C GLY A 602 -1.51 28.50 5.47
N VAL A 603 -1.36 29.20 6.61
CA VAL A 603 -0.63 28.64 7.75
C VAL A 603 -1.37 27.46 8.39
N THR A 604 -2.70 27.51 8.52
CA THR A 604 -3.48 26.37 9.05
C THR A 604 -3.37 25.16 8.15
N THR A 605 -3.38 25.34 6.84
CA THR A 605 -3.18 24.26 5.86
C THR A 605 -1.77 23.68 5.97
N LEU A 606 -0.73 24.52 6.09
CA LEU A 606 0.65 24.05 6.30
C LEU A 606 0.80 23.29 7.62
N LEU A 607 0.14 23.71 8.70
CA LEU A 607 0.14 23.01 9.99
C LEU A 607 -0.63 21.69 9.94
N SER A 608 -1.67 21.60 9.12
CA SER A 608 -2.48 20.37 9.02
C SER A 608 -1.85 19.31 8.12
N PHE A 609 -1.47 19.67 6.91
CA PHE A 609 -0.91 18.74 5.94
C PHE A 609 0.62 18.64 5.99
N GLY A 610 1.30 19.75 6.32
CA GLY A 610 2.75 19.80 6.38
C GLY A 610 3.33 18.89 7.47
N LEU A 611 2.60 18.65 8.57
CA LEU A 611 3.02 17.71 9.60
C LEU A 611 3.09 16.26 9.13
N LEU A 612 2.43 15.88 8.03
CA LEU A 612 2.56 14.56 7.40
C LEU A 612 3.98 14.27 6.88
N VAL A 613 4.82 15.29 6.73
CA VAL A 613 6.26 15.11 6.41
C VAL A 613 6.96 14.25 7.47
N PHE A 614 6.50 14.29 8.71
CA PHE A 614 7.04 13.51 9.82
C PHE A 614 6.47 12.08 9.90
N SER A 615 5.55 11.72 9.01
CA SER A 615 5.03 10.35 8.94
C SER A 615 6.15 9.37 8.56
N ALA A 616 6.19 8.24 9.24
CA ALA A 616 7.07 7.14 8.88
C ALA A 616 6.53 6.31 7.72
N THR A 617 5.26 6.54 7.31
CA THR A 617 4.66 5.91 6.14
C THR A 617 5.11 6.66 4.88
N PRO A 618 5.88 6.05 3.96
CA PRO A 618 6.47 6.75 2.80
C PRO A 618 5.41 7.47 1.94
N ALA A 619 4.26 6.84 1.75
CA ALA A 619 3.12 7.40 1.02
C ALA A 619 2.61 8.72 1.63
N LEU A 620 2.37 8.74 2.95
CA LEU A 620 1.91 9.93 3.68
C LEU A 620 2.98 11.02 3.71
N ARG A 621 4.25 10.62 3.85
CA ARG A 621 5.38 11.54 3.83
C ARG A 621 5.53 12.22 2.47
N ALA A 622 5.46 11.47 1.35
CA ALA A 622 5.53 12.02 -0.01
C ALA A 622 4.38 13.01 -0.25
N PHE A 623 3.16 12.64 0.13
CA PHE A 623 2.00 13.54 0.08
C PHE A 623 2.23 14.81 0.93
N GLY A 624 2.71 14.66 2.19
CA GLY A 624 2.99 15.78 3.09
C GLY A 624 4.05 16.73 2.54
N ILE A 625 5.16 16.23 1.99
CA ILE A 625 6.22 17.03 1.34
C ILE A 625 5.62 17.81 0.17
N THR A 626 4.83 17.14 -0.68
CA THR A 626 4.19 17.77 -1.85
C THR A 626 3.33 18.96 -1.44
N VAL A 627 2.45 18.74 -0.45
CA VAL A 627 1.55 19.81 0.02
C VAL A 627 2.30 20.89 0.77
N LEU A 628 3.29 20.53 1.61
CA LEU A 628 4.10 21.51 2.33
C LEU A 628 4.83 22.46 1.38
N VAL A 629 5.55 21.91 0.40
CA VAL A 629 6.30 22.70 -0.59
C VAL A 629 5.34 23.48 -1.48
N GLY A 630 4.39 22.78 -2.12
CA GLY A 630 3.45 23.40 -3.05
C GLY A 630 2.66 24.52 -2.41
N GLN A 631 2.11 24.28 -1.22
CA GLN A 631 1.29 25.26 -0.51
C GLN A 631 2.11 26.45 0.03
N SER A 632 3.39 26.24 0.38
CA SER A 632 4.28 27.35 0.75
C SER A 632 4.46 28.35 -0.40
N PHE A 633 4.63 27.86 -1.63
CA PHE A 633 4.68 28.71 -2.82
C PHE A 633 3.34 29.34 -3.16
N VAL A 634 2.27 28.57 -3.08
CA VAL A 634 0.90 29.07 -3.28
C VAL A 634 0.58 30.18 -2.30
N TRP A 635 1.00 30.06 -1.04
CA TRP A 635 0.79 31.05 0.00
C TRP A 635 1.65 32.31 -0.20
N ALA A 636 2.91 32.17 -0.62
CA ALA A 636 3.86 33.28 -0.78
C ALA A 636 3.64 34.11 -2.07
N ALA A 637 3.14 33.50 -3.14
CA ALA A 637 3.03 34.14 -4.45
C ALA A 637 1.88 35.17 -4.59
N PRO A 638 0.64 34.93 -4.11
CA PRO A 638 -0.48 35.86 -4.31
C PRO A 638 -0.28 37.28 -3.78
N PRO A 639 0.34 37.51 -2.59
CA PRO A 639 0.64 38.85 -2.14
C PRO A 639 1.54 39.65 -3.11
N LEU A 640 2.43 38.95 -3.81
CA LEU A 640 3.35 39.54 -4.80
C LEU A 640 2.65 39.85 -6.13
N LEU A 641 1.66 39.03 -6.50
CA LEU A 641 0.95 39.07 -7.78
C LEU A 641 -0.37 39.86 -7.76
N ARG A 642 -0.77 40.41 -6.61
CA ARG A 642 -2.04 41.13 -6.47
C ARG A 642 -2.15 42.33 -7.43
N PRO A 643 -3.36 42.62 -7.99
CA PRO A 643 -3.56 43.75 -8.87
C PRO A 643 -3.27 45.11 -8.17
N ALA A 644 -2.93 46.12 -8.95
CA ALA A 644 -2.86 47.47 -8.41
C ALA A 644 -4.25 47.88 -7.90
N ALA A 645 -4.32 48.50 -6.75
CA ALA A 645 -5.57 49.12 -6.31
C ALA A 645 -5.86 50.26 -7.29
N ASP A 646 -6.96 50.17 -8.00
CA ASP A 646 -7.45 51.29 -8.82
C ASP A 646 -7.64 52.47 -7.89
N LYS A 647 -6.98 53.59 -8.19
CA LYS A 647 -7.25 54.86 -7.57
C LYS A 647 -8.62 55.31 -8.05
N HIS A 648 -9.69 54.87 -7.38
CA HIS A 648 -10.99 55.52 -7.48
C HIS A 648 -11.17 56.49 -6.33
#